data_3cc6d565c119963db33029b8f4c34ba4
#
_entry.id   3cc6d565c119963db33029b8f4c34ba4
#
_cell.length_a   1.000
_cell.length_b   1.000
_cell.length_c   1.000
_cell.angle_alpha   90.00
_cell.angle_beta   90.00
_cell.angle_gamma   90.00
#
_symmetry.space_group_name_H-M   'P 1'
#
loop_
_entity.id
_entity.type
_entity.pdbx_description
1 polymer ?
#
loop_
_entity_poly.entity_id
_entity_poly.type
_entity_poly.pdbx_seq_one_letter_code
_entity_poly.pdbx_strand_id
1 'polypeptide(L)'
;MSTRLIAFAVAICVLIAVRVGLWFAKRDGRSLFESQRNEFLHWNLSELLLASFLALFAELAFIRWIAVEVRVFAYFKNLAVLLCFVGFGLGCALVGERIRWATALKAFFGLVLIVRLHWNVGPLEGLSENLGAAADVQIWSAGPSWRWLPFLSAALLAGALFLLIVLVFVPLGQTVSRQMNLAARPLTAYSWNLLGSLVGILAFLATSRLMLPPAFWLGAVLIGFAVLQAQRREQLLVCALIIPLVLLLHDPAERDGYTVWTPYQQIQYSRHYARNGDFAGGMVWVNHAGYQSTVNLSSWFLARHPGVLREPLDENPYNLPFRFAVPTPTVLVVGSGTGNDVAAALRYKSRSVDAVEIDPAILELGRREHPEHPYDSPRVSTYLTDARRYLKRSTQTYDLILFGLLDSHTQFSDYSNMRIDNFVYTEESFREAMRHLTPNGLIFVKFEVNRPWMAVRLAKMLRQVFGKSPLIFKADSSYSVSATCFVISARNRVEDAIAGDPRLSEFVRQKATPLTAKQIPITTDDWPYLYQEGRWIPRTYYSVGLLVILIAAGLYSQTGKDVRHTPSLFFFAMGAGFLLLETQFISRLALFFGTVWQVNGIVISALLLALLLANMLVEYGENFLRRSWILVGLLSGLAVAYWIPFDRIPASPTVAGLIAAGVFAIPVVFAGMLFALEFRVVASPSAALGANMLGAVAGGLMENLSLLFGMRALLLVAISVYCLAGIGLWRGWRAGISTQDKAPAADHSSVVLSNPALRHRSGERGEFTPGSLGSSTP
;
A
#
# COMPACT_ATOMS: atom_id res chain seq x y z
N MET A 1 6.84 10.40 -31.53
CA MET A 1 8.08 9.65 -31.20
C MET A 1 7.67 8.36 -30.53
N SER A 2 8.19 7.21 -30.94
CA SER A 2 7.67 5.93 -30.48
C SER A 2 7.94 5.73 -28.98
N THR A 3 6.96 5.22 -28.24
CA THR A 3 7.04 4.87 -26.81
C THR A 3 8.25 3.97 -26.48
N ARG A 4 8.75 3.23 -27.46
CA ARG A 4 9.96 2.41 -27.36
C ARG A 4 11.24 3.23 -27.16
N LEU A 5 11.34 4.40 -27.82
CA LEU A 5 12.48 5.31 -27.65
C LEU A 5 12.49 5.99 -26.27
N ILE A 6 11.31 6.26 -25.70
CA ILE A 6 11.16 6.84 -24.36
C ILE A 6 11.58 5.82 -23.30
N ALA A 7 11.09 4.59 -23.37
CA ALA A 7 11.49 3.52 -22.47
C ALA A 7 12.99 3.23 -22.53
N PHE A 8 13.58 3.28 -23.73
CA PHE A 8 15.00 3.10 -23.95
C PHE A 8 15.84 4.26 -23.38
N ALA A 9 15.39 5.52 -23.58
CA ALA A 9 16.05 6.69 -23.00
C ALA A 9 16.01 6.67 -21.46
N VAL A 10 14.86 6.30 -20.85
CA VAL A 10 14.72 6.12 -19.41
C VAL A 10 15.67 5.01 -18.90
N ALA A 11 15.73 3.88 -19.58
CA ALA A 11 16.64 2.80 -19.22
C ALA A 11 18.12 3.24 -19.27
N ILE A 12 18.53 3.97 -20.30
CA ILE A 12 19.88 4.53 -20.41
C ILE A 12 20.16 5.54 -19.29
N CYS A 13 19.23 6.44 -19.00
CA CYS A 13 19.40 7.45 -17.94
C CYS A 13 19.52 6.82 -16.55
N VAL A 14 18.75 5.78 -16.27
CA VAL A 14 18.86 5.01 -15.02
C VAL A 14 20.21 4.30 -14.95
N LEU A 15 20.65 3.65 -16.03
CA LEU A 15 21.96 3.02 -16.09
C LEU A 15 23.10 4.03 -15.90
N ILE A 16 22.96 5.23 -16.45
CA ILE A 16 23.93 6.32 -16.27
C ILE A 16 23.87 6.82 -14.82
N ALA A 17 22.71 7.05 -14.22
CA ALA A 17 22.55 7.50 -12.84
C ALA A 17 23.10 6.47 -11.86
N VAL A 18 22.83 5.18 -12.05
CA VAL A 18 23.41 4.08 -11.29
C VAL A 18 24.93 4.04 -11.47
N ARG A 19 25.43 4.15 -12.70
CA ARG A 19 26.87 4.16 -12.99
C ARG A 19 27.60 5.38 -12.44
N VAL A 20 26.98 6.55 -12.51
CA VAL A 20 27.50 7.81 -11.93
C VAL A 20 27.49 7.73 -10.41
N GLY A 21 26.43 7.23 -9.78
CA GLY A 21 26.40 6.97 -8.35
C GLY A 21 27.49 5.98 -7.92
N LEU A 22 27.69 4.90 -8.68
CA LEU A 22 28.74 3.91 -8.48
C LEU A 22 30.15 4.49 -8.75
N TRP A 23 30.29 5.40 -9.71
CA TRP A 23 31.56 6.08 -10.00
C TRP A 23 31.95 7.04 -8.86
N PHE A 24 31.01 7.84 -8.33
CA PHE A 24 31.24 8.65 -7.14
C PHE A 24 31.63 7.81 -5.93
N ALA A 25 30.98 6.67 -5.75
CA ALA A 25 31.33 5.73 -4.68
C ALA A 25 32.71 5.07 -4.87
N LYS A 26 33.14 4.85 -6.12
CA LYS A 26 34.45 4.27 -6.45
C LYS A 26 35.60 5.29 -6.41
N ARG A 27 35.31 6.59 -6.60
CA ARG A 27 36.31 7.68 -6.56
C ARG A 27 36.89 7.89 -5.16
N ASP A 28 36.16 7.50 -4.10
CA ASP A 28 36.69 7.48 -2.73
C ASP A 28 37.67 6.33 -2.45
N GLY A 29 38.13 5.61 -3.48
CA GLY A 29 39.14 4.56 -3.40
C GLY A 29 38.76 3.31 -2.61
N ARG A 30 37.47 3.19 -2.24
CA ARG A 30 36.91 2.06 -1.50
C ARG A 30 35.76 1.47 -2.29
N SER A 31 35.71 0.14 -2.42
CA SER A 31 34.51 -0.51 -2.96
C SER A 31 33.32 -0.15 -2.07
N LEU A 32 32.13 0.04 -2.67
CA LEU A 32 30.89 0.24 -1.91
C LEU A 32 30.69 -0.83 -0.83
N PHE A 33 31.33 -1.98 -1.04
CA PHE A 33 31.21 -3.19 -0.24
C PHE A 33 32.63 -3.74 0.02
N GLU A 34 33.28 -3.29 1.07
CA GLU A 34 34.61 -3.79 1.48
C GLU A 34 34.43 -4.93 2.48
N SER A 35 34.94 -6.11 2.13
CA SER A 35 34.88 -7.29 2.99
C SER A 35 35.69 -7.08 4.27
N GLN A 36 35.07 -7.20 5.44
CA GLN A 36 35.81 -7.35 6.71
C GLN A 36 35.77 -8.82 7.15
N ARG A 37 36.89 -9.49 7.04
CA ARG A 37 37.15 -10.72 7.79
C ARG A 37 37.47 -10.33 9.24
N ASN A 38 36.78 -11.01 10.20
CA ASN A 38 37.08 -11.11 11.62
C ASN A 38 36.62 -9.97 12.54
N GLU A 39 35.30 -9.96 12.83
CA GLU A 39 34.81 -9.71 14.19
C GLU A 39 34.06 -10.98 14.64
N PHE A 40 34.27 -11.41 15.91
CA PHE A 40 33.53 -12.54 16.49
C PHE A 40 32.03 -12.20 16.50
N LEU A 41 31.31 -12.70 15.50
CA LEU A 41 29.89 -12.49 15.36
C LEU A 41 29.18 -13.51 16.25
N HIS A 42 28.50 -13.03 17.27
CA HIS A 42 27.65 -13.84 18.14
C HIS A 42 26.18 -13.66 17.74
N TRP A 43 25.38 -14.74 17.78
CA TRP A 43 23.96 -14.66 17.64
C TRP A 43 23.35 -13.78 18.74
N ASN A 44 22.52 -12.82 18.36
CA ASN A 44 21.90 -11.86 19.26
C ASN A 44 20.41 -11.70 18.95
N LEU A 45 19.55 -12.23 19.83
CA LEU A 45 18.11 -12.19 19.67
C LEU A 45 17.55 -10.76 19.65
N SER A 46 18.08 -9.87 20.51
CA SER A 46 17.58 -8.48 20.58
C SER A 46 17.89 -7.69 19.31
N GLU A 47 19.04 -7.92 18.70
CA GLU A 47 19.40 -7.33 17.41
C GLU A 47 18.49 -7.83 16.28
N LEU A 48 18.21 -9.14 16.24
CA LEU A 48 17.28 -9.73 15.29
C LEU A 48 15.87 -9.14 15.44
N LEU A 49 15.36 -9.12 16.67
CA LEU A 49 14.00 -8.58 16.95
C LEU A 49 13.91 -7.11 16.58
N LEU A 50 14.90 -6.30 16.96
CA LEU A 50 14.89 -4.87 16.65
C LEU A 50 15.02 -4.61 15.14
N ALA A 51 15.90 -5.31 14.44
CA ALA A 51 16.05 -5.15 12.99
C ALA A 51 14.79 -5.60 12.24
N SER A 52 14.14 -6.68 12.67
CA SER A 52 12.87 -7.17 12.11
C SER A 52 11.72 -6.20 12.39
N PHE A 53 11.64 -5.69 13.61
CA PHE A 53 10.69 -4.63 13.98
C PHE A 53 10.86 -3.40 13.09
N LEU A 54 12.10 -2.90 12.96
CA LEU A 54 12.39 -1.72 12.16
C LEU A 54 12.15 -1.93 10.69
N ALA A 55 12.38 -3.13 10.14
CA ALA A 55 12.14 -3.43 8.75
C ALA A 55 10.67 -3.17 8.38
N LEU A 56 9.73 -3.75 9.11
CA LEU A 56 8.29 -3.58 8.84
C LEU A 56 7.75 -2.22 9.29
N PHE A 57 8.19 -1.70 10.43
CA PHE A 57 7.79 -0.38 10.89
C PHE A 57 8.23 0.72 9.90
N ALA A 58 9.49 0.69 9.46
CA ALA A 58 10.02 1.64 8.49
C ALA A 58 9.36 1.49 7.12
N GLU A 59 9.11 0.26 6.67
CA GLU A 59 8.41 -0.01 5.42
C GLU A 59 7.05 0.70 5.41
N LEU A 60 6.22 0.48 6.42
CA LEU A 60 4.91 1.11 6.52
C LEU A 60 4.99 2.64 6.65
N ALA A 61 5.96 3.13 7.43
CA ALA A 61 6.20 4.57 7.58
C ALA A 61 6.60 5.23 6.26
N PHE A 62 7.50 4.61 5.50
CA PHE A 62 7.93 5.12 4.19
C PHE A 62 6.82 5.05 3.15
N ILE A 63 6.11 3.92 3.05
CA ILE A 63 4.99 3.75 2.11
C ILE A 63 3.99 4.88 2.30
N ARG A 64 3.58 5.10 3.54
CA ARG A 64 2.57 6.10 3.86
C ARG A 64 3.08 7.52 3.64
N TRP A 65 4.28 7.86 4.14
CA TRP A 65 4.83 9.20 4.01
C TRP A 65 5.09 9.58 2.55
N ILE A 66 5.78 8.71 1.78
CA ILE A 66 6.14 8.99 0.39
C ILE A 66 4.90 9.06 -0.50
N ALA A 67 3.88 8.23 -0.27
CA ALA A 67 2.64 8.28 -1.03
C ALA A 67 1.86 9.59 -0.86
N VAL A 68 2.02 10.27 0.28
CA VAL A 68 1.45 11.60 0.52
C VAL A 68 2.25 12.68 -0.18
N GLU A 69 3.57 12.63 -0.04
CA GLU A 69 4.46 13.72 -0.50
C GLU A 69 4.76 13.66 -2.01
N VAL A 70 4.82 12.46 -2.59
CA VAL A 70 5.22 12.29 -3.98
C VAL A 70 4.14 11.54 -4.76
N ARG A 71 3.44 12.27 -5.60
CA ARG A 71 2.22 11.83 -6.29
C ARG A 71 2.38 10.52 -7.09
N VAL A 72 3.56 10.24 -7.66
CA VAL A 72 3.80 8.97 -8.36
C VAL A 72 3.65 7.76 -7.45
N PHE A 73 4.05 7.85 -6.18
CA PHE A 73 3.88 6.78 -5.23
C PHE A 73 2.42 6.65 -4.74
N ALA A 74 1.63 7.72 -4.83
CA ALA A 74 0.19 7.64 -4.60
C ALA A 74 -0.51 6.78 -5.66
N TYR A 75 -0.04 6.82 -6.92
CA TYR A 75 -0.58 5.99 -8.01
C TYR A 75 -0.03 4.56 -8.03
N PHE A 76 1.21 4.36 -7.53
CA PHE A 76 1.91 3.07 -7.51
C PHE A 76 2.37 2.74 -6.09
N LYS A 77 1.43 2.61 -5.14
CA LYS A 77 1.76 2.38 -3.72
C LYS A 77 2.58 1.11 -3.48
N ASN A 78 2.29 0.02 -4.19
CA ASN A 78 3.09 -1.19 -4.13
C ASN A 78 4.54 -0.96 -4.55
N LEU A 79 4.82 0.12 -5.27
CA LEU A 79 6.18 0.45 -5.68
C LEU A 79 7.10 0.68 -4.49
N ALA A 80 6.64 1.39 -3.46
CA ALA A 80 7.43 1.61 -2.24
C ALA A 80 7.73 0.28 -1.53
N VAL A 81 6.74 -0.62 -1.42
CA VAL A 81 6.91 -1.99 -0.88
C VAL A 81 7.96 -2.76 -1.67
N LEU A 82 7.84 -2.77 -3.00
CA LEU A 82 8.78 -3.50 -3.87
C LEU A 82 10.21 -2.99 -3.72
N LEU A 83 10.40 -1.68 -3.57
CA LEU A 83 11.73 -1.08 -3.36
C LEU A 83 12.30 -1.45 -1.99
N CYS A 84 11.48 -1.50 -0.93
CA CYS A 84 11.87 -2.00 0.37
C CYS A 84 12.34 -3.46 0.29
N PHE A 85 11.59 -4.32 -0.43
CA PHE A 85 11.95 -5.71 -0.65
C PHE A 85 13.23 -5.88 -1.48
N VAL A 86 13.44 -5.06 -2.52
CA VAL A 86 14.70 -5.02 -3.27
C VAL A 86 15.86 -4.67 -2.33
N GLY A 87 15.70 -3.64 -1.49
CA GLY A 87 16.73 -3.23 -0.53
C GLY A 87 17.05 -4.30 0.50
N PHE A 88 16.01 -4.89 1.09
CA PHE A 88 16.13 -5.96 2.05
C PHE A 88 16.77 -7.22 1.42
N GLY A 89 16.32 -7.63 0.24
CA GLY A 89 16.86 -8.77 -0.51
C GLY A 89 18.32 -8.57 -0.91
N LEU A 90 18.70 -7.36 -1.32
CA LEU A 90 20.08 -7.00 -1.57
C LEU A 90 20.91 -7.08 -0.27
N GLY A 91 20.36 -6.65 0.87
CA GLY A 91 20.97 -6.84 2.17
C GLY A 91 21.22 -8.30 2.49
N CYS A 92 20.27 -9.20 2.20
CA CYS A 92 20.46 -10.65 2.35
C CYS A 92 21.61 -11.18 1.48
N ALA A 93 21.74 -10.69 0.24
CA ALA A 93 22.85 -11.07 -0.65
C ALA A 93 24.21 -10.55 -0.17
N LEU A 94 24.23 -9.43 0.55
CA LEU A 94 25.45 -8.78 1.07
C LEU A 94 25.76 -9.18 2.52
N VAL A 95 25.25 -10.29 3.01
CA VAL A 95 25.39 -10.72 4.41
C VAL A 95 26.83 -10.85 4.89
N GLY A 96 27.78 -11.19 4.00
CA GLY A 96 29.21 -11.30 4.26
C GLY A 96 29.97 -9.97 4.29
N GLU A 97 29.33 -8.89 3.79
CA GLU A 97 29.96 -7.59 3.68
C GLU A 97 29.73 -6.76 4.95
N ARG A 98 30.58 -5.73 5.14
CA ARG A 98 30.45 -4.81 6.28
C ARG A 98 29.12 -4.05 6.20
N ILE A 99 28.36 -4.00 7.31
CA ILE A 99 27.14 -3.19 7.40
C ILE A 99 27.52 -1.71 7.43
N ARG A 100 27.00 -0.93 6.47
CA ARG A 100 27.30 0.51 6.33
C ARG A 100 26.09 1.37 6.69
N TRP A 101 25.85 1.54 7.98
CA TRP A 101 24.77 2.40 8.47
C TRP A 101 24.90 3.84 7.99
N ALA A 102 26.11 4.37 7.82
CA ALA A 102 26.33 5.71 7.29
C ALA A 102 25.74 5.89 5.88
N THR A 103 25.75 4.86 5.04
CA THR A 103 25.12 4.90 3.70
C THR A 103 23.60 4.96 3.82
N ALA A 104 23.00 4.16 4.70
CA ALA A 104 21.56 4.20 4.96
C ALA A 104 21.11 5.55 5.52
N LEU A 105 21.88 6.13 6.45
CA LEU A 105 21.58 7.46 7.00
C LEU A 105 21.68 8.57 5.95
N LYS A 106 22.71 8.55 5.10
CA LYS A 106 22.82 9.49 3.96
C LYS A 106 21.65 9.32 2.99
N ALA A 107 21.28 8.07 2.70
CA ALA A 107 20.12 7.79 1.84
C ALA A 107 18.81 8.26 2.48
N PHE A 108 18.61 8.01 3.77
CA PHE A 108 17.45 8.46 4.52
C PHE A 108 17.30 9.98 4.49
N PHE A 109 18.38 10.72 4.87
CA PHE A 109 18.34 12.18 4.85
C PHE A 109 18.26 12.75 3.43
N GLY A 110 18.95 12.15 2.47
CA GLY A 110 18.83 12.50 1.06
C GLY A 110 17.38 12.36 0.55
N LEU A 111 16.72 11.29 0.94
CA LEU A 111 15.32 11.05 0.64
C LEU A 111 14.42 12.14 1.27
N VAL A 112 14.56 12.38 2.58
CA VAL A 112 13.78 13.41 3.29
C VAL A 112 14.02 14.78 2.68
N LEU A 113 15.28 15.13 2.41
CA LEU A 113 15.65 16.42 1.82
C LEU A 113 15.04 16.60 0.43
N ILE A 114 15.18 15.60 -0.45
CA ILE A 114 14.64 15.66 -1.81
C ILE A 114 13.11 15.81 -1.78
N VAL A 115 12.43 15.06 -0.92
CA VAL A 115 10.97 15.05 -0.81
C VAL A 115 10.45 16.37 -0.23
N ARG A 116 11.13 16.94 0.77
CA ARG A 116 10.66 18.15 1.50
C ARG A 116 11.15 19.47 0.93
N LEU A 117 12.21 19.46 0.14
CA LEU A 117 12.60 20.67 -0.58
C LEU A 117 11.53 20.95 -1.64
N HIS A 118 10.75 22.00 -1.43
CA HIS A 118 9.83 22.53 -2.42
C HIS A 118 10.65 23.11 -3.58
N TRP A 119 10.79 22.31 -4.61
CA TRP A 119 11.62 22.63 -5.77
C TRP A 119 10.88 23.63 -6.68
N ASN A 120 10.78 24.88 -6.24
CA ASN A 120 10.26 25.98 -7.06
C ASN A 120 11.38 26.62 -7.91
N VAL A 121 12.46 25.88 -8.19
CA VAL A 121 13.65 26.41 -8.85
C VAL A 121 13.95 25.65 -10.14
N GLY A 122 13.75 26.29 -11.27
CA GLY A 122 14.19 25.83 -12.60
C GLY A 122 13.59 24.49 -13.06
N PRO A 123 14.40 23.53 -13.54
CA PRO A 123 13.89 22.28 -14.12
C PRO A 123 13.23 21.34 -13.09
N LEU A 124 13.28 21.67 -11.80
CA LEU A 124 12.68 20.90 -10.72
C LEU A 124 11.30 21.44 -10.32
N GLU A 125 10.91 22.59 -10.85
CA GLU A 125 9.58 23.16 -10.67
C GLU A 125 8.51 22.23 -11.25
N GLY A 126 7.50 21.91 -10.47
CA GLY A 126 6.43 21.00 -10.89
C GLY A 126 6.85 19.54 -11.07
N LEU A 127 7.97 19.10 -10.48
CA LEU A 127 8.49 17.74 -10.66
C LEU A 127 7.55 16.67 -10.14
N SER A 128 6.95 16.87 -8.96
CA SER A 128 5.91 15.98 -8.41
C SER A 128 4.68 15.95 -9.32
N GLU A 129 4.33 17.09 -9.91
CA GLU A 129 3.24 17.23 -10.88
C GLU A 129 3.59 16.55 -12.22
N ASN A 130 4.81 16.70 -12.70
CA ASN A 130 5.26 16.08 -13.94
C ASN A 130 5.36 14.55 -13.83
N LEU A 131 5.80 14.02 -12.70
CA LEU A 131 5.77 12.58 -12.42
C LEU A 131 4.33 12.08 -12.27
N GLY A 132 3.46 12.86 -11.61
CA GLY A 132 2.04 12.56 -11.50
C GLY A 132 1.33 12.68 -12.84
N ALA A 133 1.68 13.67 -13.67
CA ALA A 133 1.03 13.92 -14.96
C ALA A 133 1.12 12.74 -15.91
N ALA A 134 2.18 11.95 -15.89
CA ALA A 134 2.27 10.72 -16.70
C ALA A 134 1.22 9.67 -16.29
N ALA A 135 0.86 9.60 -15.02
CA ALA A 135 -0.23 8.77 -14.51
C ALA A 135 -1.59 9.48 -14.62
N ASP A 136 -1.62 10.80 -14.40
CA ASP A 136 -2.81 11.66 -14.50
C ASP A 136 -3.36 11.72 -15.93
N VAL A 137 -2.53 11.61 -16.97
CA VAL A 137 -2.96 11.60 -18.39
C VAL A 137 -4.04 10.54 -18.69
N GLN A 138 -4.10 9.49 -17.91
CA GLN A 138 -5.14 8.47 -18.08
C GLN A 138 -6.49 8.87 -17.48
N ILE A 139 -6.47 9.67 -16.41
CA ILE A 139 -7.64 10.05 -15.63
C ILE A 139 -8.05 11.48 -15.96
N TRP A 140 -7.09 12.39 -16.03
CA TRP A 140 -7.28 13.82 -16.20
C TRP A 140 -6.95 14.24 -17.63
N SER A 141 -7.82 14.99 -18.28
CA SER A 141 -7.74 15.31 -19.70
C SER A 141 -6.63 16.27 -20.11
N ALA A 142 -6.05 17.00 -19.17
CA ALA A 142 -4.96 17.92 -19.43
C ALA A 142 -3.65 17.15 -19.62
N GLY A 143 -3.43 16.64 -20.83
CA GLY A 143 -2.11 16.14 -21.18
C GLY A 143 -1.11 17.28 -21.18
N PRO A 144 0.01 17.20 -20.43
CA PRO A 144 1.09 18.14 -20.61
C PRO A 144 1.56 18.03 -22.06
N SER A 145 1.81 19.19 -22.69
CA SER A 145 2.62 19.21 -23.90
C SER A 145 3.93 18.48 -23.58
N TRP A 146 4.13 17.31 -24.15
CA TRP A 146 5.31 16.46 -23.92
C TRP A 146 6.57 17.26 -24.13
N ARG A 147 7.17 17.73 -23.05
CA ARG A 147 8.47 18.36 -23.05
C ARG A 147 9.49 17.32 -22.58
N TRP A 148 10.46 17.04 -23.40
CA TRP A 148 11.50 16.07 -23.17
C TRP A 148 12.26 16.25 -21.86
N LEU A 149 12.66 17.49 -21.59
CA LEU A 149 13.53 17.80 -20.47
C LEU A 149 12.83 17.59 -19.10
N PRO A 150 11.58 18.06 -18.90
CA PRO A 150 10.82 17.78 -17.69
C PRO A 150 10.58 16.27 -17.48
N PHE A 151 10.26 15.52 -18.52
CA PHE A 151 10.07 14.08 -18.40
C PHE A 151 11.35 13.35 -18.00
N LEU A 152 12.48 13.71 -18.60
CA LEU A 152 13.78 13.11 -18.29
C LEU A 152 14.22 13.43 -16.85
N SER A 153 14.08 14.71 -16.42
CA SER A 153 14.40 15.12 -15.07
C SER A 153 13.51 14.40 -14.03
N ALA A 154 12.22 14.25 -14.35
CA ALA A 154 11.28 13.50 -13.53
C ALA A 154 11.66 12.02 -13.39
N ALA A 155 12.03 11.36 -14.50
CA ALA A 155 12.45 9.97 -14.50
C ALA A 155 13.77 9.75 -13.74
N LEU A 156 14.74 10.68 -13.88
CA LEU A 156 16.00 10.64 -13.12
C LEU A 156 15.77 10.80 -11.62
N LEU A 157 14.89 11.71 -11.24
CA LEU A 157 14.58 11.89 -9.83
C LEU A 157 13.79 10.71 -9.26
N ALA A 158 12.84 10.14 -10.00
CA ALA A 158 12.18 8.91 -9.59
C ALA A 158 13.20 7.79 -9.36
N GLY A 159 14.15 7.62 -10.30
CA GLY A 159 15.24 6.66 -10.14
C GLY A 159 16.12 6.93 -8.91
N ALA A 160 16.42 8.21 -8.63
CA ALA A 160 17.16 8.58 -7.43
C ALA A 160 16.39 8.27 -6.13
N LEU A 161 15.10 8.62 -6.06
CA LEU A 161 14.24 8.28 -4.93
C LEU A 161 14.16 6.77 -4.73
N PHE A 162 13.99 5.98 -5.80
CA PHE A 162 13.95 4.53 -5.75
C PHE A 162 15.25 3.96 -5.18
N LEU A 163 16.39 4.44 -5.67
CA LEU A 163 17.71 4.03 -5.17
C LEU A 163 17.88 4.38 -3.68
N LEU A 164 17.46 5.57 -3.26
CA LEU A 164 17.56 5.99 -1.86
C LEU A 164 16.71 5.10 -0.95
N ILE A 165 15.48 4.76 -1.34
CA ILE A 165 14.64 3.82 -0.59
C ILE A 165 15.33 2.47 -0.44
N VAL A 166 15.82 1.90 -1.55
CA VAL A 166 16.55 0.62 -1.54
C VAL A 166 17.72 0.67 -0.57
N LEU A 167 18.56 1.73 -0.61
CA LEU A 167 19.75 1.86 0.23
C LEU A 167 19.43 1.98 1.72
N VAL A 168 18.27 2.52 2.10
CA VAL A 168 17.83 2.55 3.51
C VAL A 168 17.61 1.14 4.06
N PHE A 169 17.07 0.22 3.25
CA PHE A 169 16.69 -1.13 3.69
C PHE A 169 17.83 -2.15 3.62
N VAL A 170 18.91 -1.88 2.89
CA VAL A 170 20.08 -2.81 2.78
C VAL A 170 20.65 -3.20 4.15
N PRO A 171 20.97 -2.28 5.08
CA PRO A 171 21.53 -2.66 6.38
C PRO A 171 20.58 -3.48 7.24
N LEU A 172 19.28 -3.23 7.16
CA LEU A 172 18.26 -4.02 7.86
C LEU A 172 18.25 -5.46 7.36
N GLY A 173 18.25 -5.66 6.03
CA GLY A 173 18.34 -6.99 5.41
C GLY A 173 19.65 -7.70 5.77
N GLN A 174 20.80 -6.99 5.78
CA GLN A 174 22.08 -7.54 6.21
C GLN A 174 22.05 -8.00 7.68
N THR A 175 21.50 -7.18 8.57
CA THR A 175 21.43 -7.49 10.01
C THR A 175 20.56 -8.71 10.27
N VAL A 176 19.33 -8.74 9.74
CA VAL A 176 18.41 -9.86 9.90
C VAL A 176 19.04 -11.15 9.35
N SER A 177 19.56 -11.11 8.12
CA SER A 177 20.17 -12.29 7.47
C SER A 177 21.42 -12.78 8.17
N ARG A 178 22.23 -11.88 8.71
CA ARG A 178 23.43 -12.23 9.49
C ARG A 178 23.02 -12.99 10.76
N GLN A 179 22.04 -12.47 11.49
CA GLN A 179 21.56 -13.14 12.70
C GLN A 179 20.91 -14.51 12.38
N MET A 180 20.21 -14.63 11.25
CA MET A 180 19.67 -15.94 10.80
C MET A 180 20.77 -16.95 10.47
N ASN A 181 21.86 -16.52 9.82
CA ASN A 181 22.99 -17.41 9.50
C ASN A 181 23.77 -17.84 10.74
N LEU A 182 23.78 -17.01 11.81
CA LEU A 182 24.47 -17.31 13.09
C LEU A 182 23.63 -18.19 14.01
N ALA A 183 22.32 -18.29 13.76
CA ALA A 183 21.41 -19.05 14.62
C ALA A 183 21.63 -20.56 14.47
N ALA A 184 21.71 -21.27 15.59
CA ALA A 184 21.82 -22.74 15.60
C ALA A 184 20.62 -23.43 14.94
N ARG A 185 19.44 -22.79 14.97
CA ARG A 185 18.19 -23.26 14.36
C ARG A 185 17.59 -22.16 13.48
N PRO A 186 17.76 -22.23 12.14
CA PRO A 186 17.27 -21.18 11.24
C PRO A 186 15.76 -20.92 11.35
N LEU A 187 14.95 -21.98 11.53
CA LEU A 187 13.50 -21.86 11.63
C LEU A 187 13.06 -21.10 12.91
N THR A 188 13.73 -21.34 14.04
CA THR A 188 13.47 -20.61 15.28
C THR A 188 13.84 -19.12 15.13
N ALA A 189 14.99 -18.82 14.50
CA ALA A 189 15.36 -17.43 14.20
C ALA A 189 14.35 -16.76 13.24
N TYR A 190 13.85 -17.50 12.25
CA TYR A 190 12.81 -17.00 11.37
C TYR A 190 11.49 -16.71 12.11
N SER A 191 11.12 -17.55 13.07
CA SER A 191 9.94 -17.31 13.93
C SER A 191 10.09 -16.04 14.77
N TRP A 192 11.29 -15.79 15.33
CA TRP A 192 11.58 -14.53 16.02
C TRP A 192 11.56 -13.31 15.10
N ASN A 193 12.03 -13.45 13.86
CA ASN A 193 11.92 -12.41 12.85
C ASN A 193 10.42 -12.07 12.54
N LEU A 194 9.57 -13.07 12.36
CA LEU A 194 8.13 -12.85 12.15
C LEU A 194 7.49 -12.16 13.35
N LEU A 195 7.88 -12.53 14.58
CA LEU A 195 7.37 -11.87 15.78
C LEU A 195 7.82 -10.41 15.87
N GLY A 196 9.10 -10.12 15.61
CA GLY A 196 9.60 -8.74 15.53
C GLY A 196 8.87 -7.91 14.49
N SER A 197 8.63 -8.47 13.31
CA SER A 197 7.86 -7.88 12.22
C SER A 197 6.41 -7.59 12.65
N LEU A 198 5.75 -8.53 13.31
CA LEU A 198 4.39 -8.36 13.83
C LEU A 198 4.31 -7.19 14.83
N VAL A 199 5.26 -7.11 15.76
CA VAL A 199 5.31 -6.00 16.73
C VAL A 199 5.55 -4.67 15.99
N GLY A 200 6.36 -4.65 14.92
CA GLY A 200 6.59 -3.47 14.07
C GLY A 200 5.30 -2.96 13.42
N ILE A 201 4.51 -3.86 12.85
CA ILE A 201 3.20 -3.52 12.26
C ILE A 201 2.25 -2.96 13.33
N LEU A 202 2.11 -3.65 14.47
CA LEU A 202 1.21 -3.21 15.55
C LEU A 202 1.61 -1.85 16.11
N ALA A 203 2.93 -1.59 16.24
CA ALA A 203 3.44 -0.29 16.65
C ALA A 203 3.10 0.80 15.64
N PHE A 204 3.26 0.53 14.34
CA PHE A 204 2.87 1.49 13.30
C PHE A 204 1.36 1.75 13.28
N LEU A 205 0.53 0.73 13.45
CA LEU A 205 -0.92 0.88 13.59
C LEU A 205 -1.29 1.75 14.79
N ALA A 206 -0.58 1.59 15.92
CA ALA A 206 -0.77 2.44 17.09
C ALA A 206 -0.44 3.91 16.81
N THR A 207 0.70 4.20 16.14
CA THR A 207 1.04 5.58 15.74
C THR A 207 0.01 6.19 14.80
N SER A 208 -0.52 5.37 13.87
CA SER A 208 -1.58 5.77 12.95
C SER A 208 -2.90 6.07 13.67
N ARG A 209 -3.27 5.22 14.66
CA ARG A 209 -4.48 5.42 15.48
C ARG A 209 -4.40 6.70 16.31
N LEU A 210 -3.18 7.04 16.78
CA LEU A 210 -2.91 8.26 17.54
C LEU A 210 -2.74 9.50 16.65
N MET A 211 -2.89 9.36 15.32
CA MET A 211 -2.76 10.45 14.36
C MET A 211 -1.41 11.19 14.45
N LEU A 212 -0.33 10.48 14.80
CA LEU A 212 1.00 11.06 14.94
C LEU A 212 1.55 11.47 13.57
N PRO A 213 2.23 12.64 13.46
CA PRO A 213 2.83 13.08 12.20
C PRO A 213 4.12 12.29 11.84
N PRO A 214 4.59 12.37 10.58
CA PRO A 214 5.75 11.64 10.09
C PRO A 214 7.04 11.84 10.90
N ALA A 215 7.20 12.99 11.54
CA ALA A 215 8.35 13.24 12.40
C ALA A 215 8.51 12.20 13.52
N PHE A 216 7.40 11.69 14.07
CA PHE A 216 7.42 10.62 15.08
C PHE A 216 7.80 9.28 14.46
N TRP A 217 7.25 8.93 13.29
CA TRP A 217 7.53 7.64 12.64
C TRP A 217 8.97 7.55 12.18
N LEU A 218 9.42 8.57 11.43
CA LEU A 218 10.78 8.62 10.90
C LEU A 218 11.82 8.87 12.03
N GLY A 219 11.42 9.61 13.08
CA GLY A 219 12.23 9.74 14.29
C GLY A 219 12.43 8.41 15.02
N ALA A 220 11.37 7.58 15.14
CA ALA A 220 11.47 6.24 15.71
C ALA A 220 12.39 5.34 14.89
N VAL A 221 12.35 5.42 13.55
CA VAL A 221 13.29 4.70 12.67
C VAL A 221 14.74 5.13 12.93
N LEU A 222 15.00 6.44 13.06
CA LEU A 222 16.35 6.95 13.39
C LEU A 222 16.82 6.46 14.76
N ILE A 223 15.96 6.49 15.78
CA ILE A 223 16.29 5.96 17.11
C ILE A 223 16.66 4.49 17.02
N GLY A 224 15.87 3.70 16.27
CA GLY A 224 16.17 2.30 16.03
C GLY A 224 17.51 2.09 15.32
N PHE A 225 17.83 2.90 14.31
CA PHE A 225 19.16 2.88 13.67
C PHE A 225 20.27 3.24 14.63
N ALA A 226 20.05 4.21 15.54
CA ALA A 226 21.03 4.54 16.57
C ALA A 226 21.30 3.37 17.52
N VAL A 227 20.27 2.66 17.95
CA VAL A 227 20.40 1.50 18.84
C VAL A 227 21.17 0.35 18.16
N LEU A 228 21.02 0.16 16.84
CA LEU A 228 21.75 -0.84 16.08
C LEU A 228 23.21 -0.46 15.79
N GLN A 229 23.65 0.76 16.10
CA GLN A 229 25.05 1.18 15.97
C GLN A 229 25.89 0.63 17.11
N ALA A 230 27.04 0.10 16.79
CA ALA A 230 27.97 -0.46 17.79
C ALA A 230 28.72 0.62 18.60
N GLN A 231 28.95 1.80 17.97
CA GLN A 231 29.77 2.86 18.58
C GLN A 231 28.89 3.96 19.18
N ARG A 232 29.14 4.30 20.46
CA ARG A 232 28.39 5.36 21.17
C ARG A 232 28.47 6.73 20.48
N ARG A 233 29.57 7.04 19.83
CA ARG A 233 29.72 8.30 19.07
C ARG A 233 28.75 8.34 17.87
N GLU A 234 28.63 7.23 17.16
CA GLU A 234 27.69 7.11 16.03
C GLU A 234 26.25 7.18 16.51
N GLN A 235 25.93 6.54 17.64
CA GLN A 235 24.60 6.64 18.27
C GLN A 235 24.21 8.09 18.56
N LEU A 236 25.11 8.85 19.19
CA LEU A 236 24.87 10.27 19.50
C LEU A 236 24.70 11.12 18.26
N LEU A 237 25.49 10.88 17.19
CA LEU A 237 25.34 11.58 15.92
C LEU A 237 23.98 11.31 15.29
N VAL A 238 23.52 10.06 15.29
CA VAL A 238 22.20 9.71 14.74
C VAL A 238 21.09 10.37 15.56
N CYS A 239 21.18 10.36 16.89
CA CYS A 239 20.21 11.05 17.74
C CYS A 239 20.20 12.56 17.49
N ALA A 240 21.35 13.20 17.26
CA ALA A 240 21.44 14.62 16.93
C ALA A 240 20.74 14.96 15.59
N LEU A 241 20.67 14.01 14.66
CA LEU A 241 19.96 14.18 13.38
C LEU A 241 18.44 14.18 13.50
N ILE A 242 17.87 13.86 14.66
CA ILE A 242 16.42 13.98 14.91
C ILE A 242 15.97 15.44 14.85
N ILE A 243 16.81 16.37 15.34
CA ILE A 243 16.46 17.80 15.32
C ILE A 243 16.25 18.31 13.88
N PRO A 244 17.23 18.19 12.95
CA PRO A 244 17.01 18.61 11.58
C PRO A 244 15.90 17.82 10.88
N LEU A 245 15.67 16.54 11.24
CA LEU A 245 14.56 15.76 10.73
C LEU A 245 13.21 16.39 11.11
N VAL A 246 13.02 16.74 12.38
CA VAL A 246 11.77 17.38 12.86
C VAL A 246 11.57 18.72 12.17
N LEU A 247 12.63 19.52 12.02
CA LEU A 247 12.55 20.81 11.32
C LEU A 247 12.18 20.65 9.84
N LEU A 248 12.75 19.66 9.14
CA LEU A 248 12.43 19.39 7.74
C LEU A 248 11.01 18.85 7.53
N LEU A 249 10.50 18.08 8.50
CA LEU A 249 9.17 17.49 8.43
C LEU A 249 8.08 18.38 9.04
N HIS A 250 8.45 19.54 9.59
CA HIS A 250 7.48 20.48 10.11
C HIS A 250 6.74 21.16 8.96
N ASP A 251 5.42 21.00 8.93
CA ASP A 251 4.55 21.75 8.03
C ASP A 251 4.19 23.07 8.71
N PRO A 252 4.62 24.22 8.15
CA PRO A 252 4.18 25.49 8.69
C PRO A 252 2.67 25.59 8.53
N ALA A 253 1.96 25.74 9.64
CA ALA A 253 0.52 25.98 9.59
C ALA A 253 0.28 27.31 8.84
N GLU A 254 -0.64 27.32 7.89
CA GLU A 254 -1.17 28.57 7.34
C GLU A 254 -1.77 29.39 8.50
N ARG A 255 -1.72 30.74 8.40
CA ARG A 255 -2.15 31.63 9.50
C ARG A 255 -3.56 31.34 10.02
N ASP A 256 -4.46 30.86 9.14
CA ASP A 256 -5.84 30.53 9.44
C ASP A 256 -6.18 29.05 9.11
N GLY A 257 -5.22 28.16 9.34
CA GLY A 257 -5.38 26.74 8.99
C GLY A 257 -4.65 25.80 9.92
N TYR A 258 -4.79 24.52 9.66
CA TYR A 258 -4.08 23.47 10.39
C TYR A 258 -3.88 22.22 9.50
N THR A 259 -2.92 21.38 9.89
CA THR A 259 -2.61 20.11 9.23
C THR A 259 -2.81 18.97 10.21
N VAL A 260 -3.48 17.89 9.75
CA VAL A 260 -3.71 16.67 10.52
C VAL A 260 -3.31 15.46 9.70
N TRP A 261 -2.60 14.51 10.32
CA TRP A 261 -2.28 13.21 9.74
C TRP A 261 -3.27 12.17 10.24
N THR A 262 -4.22 11.77 9.38
CA THR A 262 -5.21 10.73 9.70
C THR A 262 -4.65 9.35 9.36
N PRO A 263 -5.29 8.25 9.74
CA PRO A 263 -4.90 6.92 9.26
C PRO A 263 -4.96 6.73 7.74
N TYR A 264 -5.65 7.58 7.02
CA TYR A 264 -5.84 7.49 5.57
C TYR A 264 -4.95 8.46 4.77
N GLN A 265 -4.73 9.67 5.29
CA GLN A 265 -4.21 10.77 4.50
C GLN A 265 -3.69 11.93 5.37
N GLN A 266 -2.95 12.85 4.75
CA GLN A 266 -2.70 14.17 5.31
C GLN A 266 -3.86 15.08 4.92
N ILE A 267 -4.45 15.78 5.89
CA ILE A 267 -5.49 16.77 5.69
C ILE A 267 -4.90 18.13 6.05
N GLN A 268 -5.02 19.08 5.14
CA GLN A 268 -4.74 20.49 5.38
C GLN A 268 -6.05 21.26 5.22
N TYR A 269 -6.33 22.17 6.13
CA TYR A 269 -7.53 22.99 6.11
C TYR A 269 -7.14 24.46 6.22
N SER A 270 -7.76 25.31 5.38
CA SER A 270 -7.64 26.77 5.44
C SER A 270 -9.01 27.41 5.47
N ARG A 271 -9.23 28.39 6.39
CA ARG A 271 -10.46 29.13 6.51
C ARG A 271 -10.53 30.24 5.49
N HIS A 272 -11.71 30.46 4.93
CA HIS A 272 -11.97 31.52 3.98
C HIS A 272 -13.06 32.45 4.53
N TYR A 273 -12.79 33.75 4.43
CA TYR A 273 -13.69 34.80 4.89
C TYR A 273 -14.12 35.67 3.70
N ALA A 274 -15.35 36.11 3.71
CA ALA A 274 -15.81 37.14 2.79
C ALA A 274 -15.12 38.49 3.08
N ARG A 275 -15.20 39.46 2.16
CA ARG A 275 -14.53 40.76 2.30
C ARG A 275 -14.92 41.51 3.56
N ASN A 276 -16.10 41.29 4.09
CA ASN A 276 -16.59 41.94 5.32
C ASN A 276 -16.25 41.17 6.61
N GLY A 277 -15.45 40.09 6.50
CA GLY A 277 -15.08 39.26 7.64
C GLY A 277 -16.04 38.11 7.98
N ASP A 278 -17.16 37.96 7.27
CA ASP A 278 -18.09 36.86 7.49
C ASP A 278 -17.45 35.52 7.06
N PHE A 279 -17.59 34.50 7.87
CA PHE A 279 -17.03 33.17 7.57
C PHE A 279 -17.78 32.51 6.41
N ALA A 280 -17.07 32.34 5.29
CA ALA A 280 -17.62 31.75 4.07
C ALA A 280 -17.48 30.23 4.01
N GLY A 281 -16.61 29.68 4.84
CA GLY A 281 -16.23 28.26 4.84
C GLY A 281 -14.73 28.08 4.75
N GLY A 282 -14.27 27.03 4.11
CA GLY A 282 -12.84 26.78 3.97
C GLY A 282 -12.54 25.74 2.89
N MET A 283 -11.26 25.61 2.58
CA MET A 283 -10.74 24.63 1.62
C MET A 283 -10.05 23.50 2.35
N VAL A 284 -10.40 22.30 1.99
CA VAL A 284 -9.76 21.06 2.45
C VAL A 284 -8.85 20.55 1.35
N TRP A 285 -7.59 20.37 1.68
CA TRP A 285 -6.59 19.72 0.84
C TRP A 285 -6.27 18.37 1.40
N VAL A 286 -6.14 17.39 0.54
CA VAL A 286 -5.76 16.02 0.89
C VAL A 286 -4.53 15.63 0.10
N ASN A 287 -3.47 15.22 0.81
CA ASN A 287 -2.20 14.84 0.19
C ASN A 287 -1.72 15.88 -0.84
N HIS A 288 -1.77 17.17 -0.46
CA HIS A 288 -1.43 18.35 -1.28
C HIS A 288 -2.30 18.58 -2.53
N ALA A 289 -3.42 17.87 -2.67
CA ALA A 289 -4.41 18.12 -3.74
C ALA A 289 -5.69 18.71 -3.17
N GLY A 290 -6.29 19.66 -3.89
CA GLY A 290 -7.62 20.18 -3.53
C GLY A 290 -8.63 19.03 -3.47
N TYR A 291 -9.41 18.98 -2.40
CA TYR A 291 -10.31 17.86 -2.16
C TYR A 291 -11.78 18.29 -2.11
N GLN A 292 -12.11 19.17 -1.17
CA GLN A 292 -13.46 19.72 -1.04
C GLN A 292 -13.44 21.08 -0.34
N SER A 293 -14.49 21.85 -0.51
CA SER A 293 -14.70 23.09 0.24
C SER A 293 -15.83 22.91 1.22
N THR A 294 -15.73 23.42 2.44
CA THR A 294 -16.93 23.71 3.25
C THR A 294 -17.53 24.99 2.73
N VAL A 295 -18.82 24.96 2.39
CA VAL A 295 -19.48 26.13 1.78
C VAL A 295 -20.64 26.63 2.65
N ASN A 296 -20.80 27.95 2.75
CA ASN A 296 -21.91 28.56 3.46
C ASN A 296 -23.05 28.89 2.46
N LEU A 297 -24.05 28.02 2.42
CA LEU A 297 -25.25 28.21 1.60
C LEU A 297 -26.48 28.54 2.47
N SER A 298 -26.25 29.00 3.71
CA SER A 298 -27.32 29.46 4.59
C SER A 298 -28.03 30.70 4.02
N SER A 299 -29.34 30.83 4.24
CA SER A 299 -30.11 31.98 3.81
C SER A 299 -29.58 33.29 4.37
N TRP A 300 -29.04 33.27 5.59
CA TRP A 300 -28.41 34.43 6.23
C TRP A 300 -27.17 34.89 5.46
N PHE A 301 -26.28 33.96 5.10
CA PHE A 301 -25.04 34.31 4.38
C PHE A 301 -25.36 34.79 2.95
N LEU A 302 -26.21 34.08 2.23
CA LEU A 302 -26.55 34.45 0.86
C LEU A 302 -27.28 35.80 0.77
N ALA A 303 -28.12 36.15 1.77
CA ALA A 303 -28.78 37.47 1.84
C ALA A 303 -27.76 38.61 2.04
N ARG A 304 -26.67 38.39 2.78
CA ARG A 304 -25.62 39.39 3.03
C ARG A 304 -24.60 39.44 1.89
N HIS A 305 -24.50 38.41 1.09
CA HIS A 305 -23.54 38.31 -0.01
C HIS A 305 -24.24 37.99 -1.36
N PRO A 306 -25.15 38.86 -1.82
CA PRO A 306 -25.81 38.66 -3.09
C PRO A 306 -24.77 38.67 -4.22
N GLY A 307 -24.68 37.65 -5.01
CA GLY A 307 -23.72 37.50 -6.10
C GLY A 307 -22.55 36.53 -5.80
N VAL A 308 -22.44 35.98 -4.60
CA VAL A 308 -21.56 34.82 -4.34
C VAL A 308 -22.04 33.61 -5.14
N LEU A 309 -23.35 33.37 -5.16
CA LEU A 309 -23.99 32.33 -5.95
C LEU A 309 -24.63 32.97 -7.19
N ARG A 310 -24.16 32.58 -8.38
CA ARG A 310 -24.71 33.10 -9.66
C ARG A 310 -25.89 32.28 -10.16
N GLU A 311 -25.86 30.98 -9.89
CA GLU A 311 -26.96 30.05 -10.18
C GLU A 311 -28.05 30.14 -9.11
N PRO A 312 -29.32 29.79 -9.43
CA PRO A 312 -30.36 29.59 -8.43
C PRO A 312 -29.93 28.57 -7.37
N LEU A 313 -30.27 28.83 -6.11
CA LEU A 313 -29.87 27.97 -4.99
C LEU A 313 -30.35 26.52 -5.16
N ASP A 314 -31.52 26.31 -5.74
CA ASP A 314 -32.11 24.99 -6.01
C ASP A 314 -31.50 24.27 -7.22
N GLU A 315 -30.66 24.95 -8.02
CA GLU A 315 -29.84 24.36 -9.09
C GLU A 315 -28.41 24.05 -8.67
N ASN A 316 -28.02 24.45 -7.46
CA ASN A 316 -26.71 24.12 -6.93
C ASN A 316 -26.56 22.62 -6.73
N PRO A 317 -25.40 22.00 -7.07
CA PRO A 317 -25.18 20.55 -7.01
C PRO A 317 -25.51 19.89 -5.66
N TYR A 318 -25.41 20.62 -4.54
CA TYR A 318 -25.79 20.07 -3.23
C TYR A 318 -27.30 20.07 -3.00
N ASN A 319 -28.00 21.06 -3.51
CA ASN A 319 -29.43 21.24 -3.29
C ASN A 319 -30.31 20.52 -4.34
N LEU A 320 -29.80 20.35 -5.53
CA LEU A 320 -30.49 19.78 -6.68
C LEU A 320 -31.10 18.38 -6.44
N PRO A 321 -30.46 17.45 -5.67
CA PRO A 321 -31.06 16.15 -5.38
C PRO A 321 -32.46 16.21 -4.75
N PHE A 322 -32.73 17.26 -3.96
CA PHE A 322 -33.97 17.40 -3.22
C PHE A 322 -35.16 17.85 -4.09
N ARG A 323 -34.93 18.36 -5.31
CA ARG A 323 -35.97 18.62 -6.30
C ARG A 323 -36.55 17.34 -6.91
N PHE A 324 -35.77 16.26 -6.92
CA PHE A 324 -36.20 14.94 -7.39
C PHE A 324 -36.83 14.10 -6.28
N ALA A 325 -36.47 14.33 -5.03
CA ALA A 325 -36.90 13.56 -3.88
C ALA A 325 -38.34 13.85 -3.48
N VAL A 326 -38.92 12.96 -2.67
CA VAL A 326 -40.21 13.23 -2.01
C VAL A 326 -40.08 14.37 -1.00
N PRO A 327 -41.12 15.08 -0.63
CA PRO A 327 -41.10 16.05 0.45
C PRO A 327 -40.64 15.39 1.77
N THR A 328 -39.76 16.08 2.52
CA THR A 328 -39.22 15.60 3.81
C THR A 328 -38.63 14.18 3.76
N PRO A 329 -37.69 13.89 2.86
CA PRO A 329 -37.18 12.55 2.65
C PRO A 329 -36.38 12.01 3.84
N THR A 330 -36.33 10.70 3.97
CA THR A 330 -35.25 9.99 4.70
C THR A 330 -34.04 9.86 3.78
N VAL A 331 -32.86 10.29 4.22
CA VAL A 331 -31.69 10.46 3.35
C VAL A 331 -30.51 9.62 3.86
N LEU A 332 -29.87 8.89 2.96
CA LEU A 332 -28.54 8.34 3.18
C LEU A 332 -27.53 9.17 2.37
N VAL A 333 -26.51 9.69 3.04
CA VAL A 333 -25.37 10.36 2.40
C VAL A 333 -24.18 9.44 2.44
N VAL A 334 -23.79 8.90 1.31
CA VAL A 334 -22.63 8.04 1.11
C VAL A 334 -21.43 8.93 0.83
N GLY A 335 -20.45 8.93 1.76
CA GLY A 335 -19.33 9.87 1.76
C GLY A 335 -19.77 11.28 2.10
N SER A 336 -20.20 11.46 3.34
CA SER A 336 -20.75 12.73 3.80
C SER A 336 -19.72 13.86 3.89
N GLY A 337 -18.43 13.51 3.94
CA GLY A 337 -17.34 14.48 3.96
C GLY A 337 -17.47 15.46 5.11
N THR A 338 -17.23 16.72 4.82
CA THR A 338 -17.39 17.81 5.81
C THR A 338 -18.85 18.24 6.04
N GLY A 339 -19.82 17.67 5.30
CA GLY A 339 -21.23 17.87 5.59
C GLY A 339 -22.02 18.77 4.64
N ASN A 340 -21.51 19.16 3.48
CA ASN A 340 -22.26 19.98 2.51
C ASN A 340 -23.59 19.36 2.07
N ASP A 341 -23.59 18.05 1.76
CA ASP A 341 -24.81 17.32 1.40
C ASP A 341 -25.77 17.17 2.58
N VAL A 342 -25.22 17.01 3.79
CA VAL A 342 -26.00 16.95 5.03
C VAL A 342 -26.64 18.31 5.32
N ALA A 343 -25.93 19.41 5.15
CA ALA A 343 -26.46 20.76 5.27
C ALA A 343 -27.59 21.00 4.27
N ALA A 344 -27.43 20.55 3.01
CA ALA A 344 -28.49 20.62 2.03
C ALA A 344 -29.75 19.81 2.44
N ALA A 345 -29.55 18.58 2.95
CA ALA A 345 -30.65 17.76 3.46
C ALA A 345 -31.44 18.48 4.57
N LEU A 346 -30.74 19.16 5.48
CA LEU A 346 -31.38 19.93 6.54
C LEU A 346 -32.11 21.17 6.04
N ARG A 347 -31.58 21.88 5.04
CA ARG A 347 -32.26 23.02 4.38
C ARG A 347 -33.57 22.59 3.73
N TYR A 348 -33.61 21.39 3.14
CA TYR A 348 -34.83 20.80 2.54
C TYR A 348 -35.68 20.00 3.54
N LYS A 349 -35.47 20.20 4.85
CA LYS A 349 -36.26 19.64 5.95
C LYS A 349 -36.40 18.12 5.93
N SER A 350 -35.34 17.42 5.52
CA SER A 350 -35.30 15.95 5.60
C SER A 350 -35.70 15.45 6.98
N ARG A 351 -36.43 14.33 7.01
CA ARG A 351 -36.94 13.71 8.24
C ARG A 351 -35.81 13.20 9.09
N SER A 352 -34.87 12.48 8.47
CA SER A 352 -33.65 11.97 9.06
C SER A 352 -32.55 11.89 8.01
N VAL A 353 -31.31 11.98 8.44
CA VAL A 353 -30.12 11.88 7.60
C VAL A 353 -29.13 10.92 8.25
N ASP A 354 -28.82 9.83 7.55
CA ASP A 354 -27.73 8.95 7.89
C ASP A 354 -26.49 9.35 7.09
N ALA A 355 -25.46 9.86 7.76
CA ALA A 355 -24.25 10.39 7.17
C ALA A 355 -23.10 9.40 7.38
N VAL A 356 -22.62 8.79 6.31
CA VAL A 356 -21.55 7.79 6.33
C VAL A 356 -20.25 8.41 5.85
N GLU A 357 -19.21 8.37 6.69
CA GLU A 357 -17.87 8.87 6.39
C GLU A 357 -16.81 7.88 6.89
N ILE A 358 -15.73 7.72 6.12
CA ILE A 358 -14.67 6.77 6.47
C ILE A 358 -13.57 7.42 7.32
N ASP A 359 -13.28 8.70 7.10
CA ASP A 359 -12.18 9.40 7.77
C ASP A 359 -12.68 10.18 8.99
N PRO A 360 -12.25 9.79 10.21
CA PRO A 360 -12.69 10.46 11.44
C PRO A 360 -12.32 11.93 11.49
N ALA A 361 -11.20 12.34 10.87
CA ALA A 361 -10.78 13.73 10.93
C ALA A 361 -11.55 14.60 9.92
N ILE A 362 -12.01 14.07 8.79
CA ILE A 362 -12.92 14.77 7.87
C ILE A 362 -14.27 15.01 8.56
N LEU A 363 -14.81 14.00 9.24
CA LEU A 363 -16.06 14.14 9.99
C LEU A 363 -15.94 15.16 11.12
N GLU A 364 -14.84 15.12 11.88
CA GLU A 364 -14.58 16.08 12.97
C GLU A 364 -14.36 17.50 12.42
N LEU A 365 -13.65 17.64 11.28
CA LEU A 365 -13.50 18.90 10.59
C LEU A 365 -14.86 19.48 10.20
N GLY A 366 -15.77 18.63 9.67
CA GLY A 366 -17.13 19.05 9.34
C GLY A 366 -17.94 19.51 10.56
N ARG A 367 -17.77 18.89 11.72
CA ARG A 367 -18.41 19.33 12.98
C ARG A 367 -17.91 20.71 13.41
N ARG A 368 -16.60 20.92 13.35
CA ARG A 368 -15.96 22.12 13.89
C ARG A 368 -15.97 23.32 12.96
N GLU A 369 -15.82 23.07 11.66
CA GLU A 369 -15.47 24.10 10.68
C GLU A 369 -16.56 24.31 9.61
N HIS A 370 -17.60 23.48 9.55
CA HIS A 370 -18.67 23.73 8.58
C HIS A 370 -19.54 24.89 9.03
N PRO A 371 -19.75 25.94 8.20
CA PRO A 371 -20.42 27.17 8.63
C PRO A 371 -21.91 26.97 9.00
N GLU A 372 -22.55 25.91 8.54
CA GLU A 372 -23.95 25.58 8.86
C GLU A 372 -24.10 24.51 9.95
N HIS A 373 -23.01 24.00 10.53
CA HIS A 373 -22.97 23.00 11.59
C HIS A 373 -23.94 21.81 11.42
N PRO A 374 -23.93 21.14 10.25
CA PRO A 374 -24.96 20.15 9.92
C PRO A 374 -24.95 18.93 10.82
N TYR A 375 -23.81 18.56 11.38
CA TYR A 375 -23.66 17.39 12.23
C TYR A 375 -24.15 17.59 13.68
N ASP A 376 -24.49 18.82 14.08
CA ASP A 376 -25.05 19.12 15.40
C ASP A 376 -26.57 18.93 15.43
N SER A 377 -27.20 18.70 14.28
CA SER A 377 -28.64 18.51 14.20
C SER A 377 -29.07 17.16 14.76
N PRO A 378 -30.11 17.07 15.62
CA PRO A 378 -30.64 15.80 16.13
C PRO A 378 -31.26 14.90 15.05
N ARG A 379 -31.49 15.41 13.84
CA ARG A 379 -31.96 14.65 12.69
C ARG A 379 -30.83 13.92 11.95
N VAL A 380 -29.57 14.15 12.33
CA VAL A 380 -28.40 13.59 11.66
C VAL A 380 -27.74 12.52 12.52
N SER A 381 -27.65 11.33 12.00
CA SER A 381 -26.89 10.22 12.57
C SER A 381 -25.58 10.03 11.78
N THR A 382 -24.45 10.08 12.46
CA THR A 382 -23.15 9.90 11.82
C THR A 382 -22.60 8.50 12.00
N TYR A 383 -22.12 7.87 10.92
CA TYR A 383 -21.55 6.53 10.91
C TYR A 383 -20.12 6.59 10.39
N LEU A 384 -19.16 6.37 11.30
CA LEU A 384 -17.74 6.30 10.94
C LEU A 384 -17.40 4.89 10.44
N THR A 385 -17.60 4.68 9.16
CA THR A 385 -17.39 3.37 8.52
C THR A 385 -17.24 3.52 7.01
N ASP A 386 -16.74 2.47 6.37
CA ASP A 386 -16.75 2.32 4.92
C ASP A 386 -18.19 2.22 4.38
N ALA A 387 -18.46 2.92 3.26
CA ALA A 387 -19.78 3.00 2.64
C ALA A 387 -20.31 1.64 2.22
N ARG A 388 -19.45 0.79 1.63
CA ARG A 388 -19.82 -0.55 1.20
C ARG A 388 -20.20 -1.46 2.38
N ARG A 389 -19.43 -1.34 3.47
CA ARG A 389 -19.74 -2.03 4.73
C ARG A 389 -21.06 -1.58 5.33
N TYR A 390 -21.36 -0.27 5.26
CA TYR A 390 -22.64 0.27 5.74
C TYR A 390 -23.81 -0.32 4.95
N LEU A 391 -23.77 -0.25 3.61
CA LEU A 391 -24.80 -0.81 2.74
C LEU A 391 -25.04 -2.31 2.94
N LYS A 392 -23.98 -3.09 3.23
CA LYS A 392 -24.12 -4.53 3.52
C LYS A 392 -24.75 -4.84 4.87
N ARG A 393 -24.63 -3.95 5.85
CA ARG A 393 -25.05 -4.20 7.25
C ARG A 393 -26.32 -3.50 7.64
N SER A 394 -26.64 -2.38 7.01
CA SER A 394 -27.85 -1.63 7.29
C SER A 394 -29.09 -2.42 6.84
N THR A 395 -30.17 -2.23 7.57
CA THR A 395 -31.52 -2.70 7.21
C THR A 395 -32.46 -1.52 6.93
N GLN A 396 -31.94 -0.30 7.02
CA GLN A 396 -32.72 0.91 6.81
C GLN A 396 -33.05 1.11 5.33
N THR A 397 -34.18 1.78 5.08
CA THR A 397 -34.60 2.18 3.73
C THR A 397 -34.70 3.70 3.62
N TYR A 398 -34.39 4.23 2.45
CA TYR A 398 -34.26 5.66 2.22
C TYR A 398 -35.07 6.11 1.02
N ASP A 399 -35.59 7.33 1.09
CA ASP A 399 -36.23 7.99 -0.03
C ASP A 399 -35.21 8.62 -0.99
N LEU A 400 -34.02 8.94 -0.46
CA LEU A 400 -32.94 9.50 -1.24
C LEU A 400 -31.59 8.92 -0.77
N ILE A 401 -30.86 8.27 -1.68
CA ILE A 401 -29.48 7.86 -1.44
C ILE A 401 -28.58 8.76 -2.28
N LEU A 402 -27.77 9.57 -1.61
CA LEU A 402 -26.80 10.47 -2.21
C LEU A 402 -25.42 9.80 -2.21
N PHE A 403 -24.86 9.57 -3.38
CA PHE A 403 -23.44 9.37 -3.52
C PHE A 403 -22.81 10.74 -3.72
N GLY A 404 -22.12 11.24 -2.71
CA GLY A 404 -21.39 12.48 -2.76
C GLY A 404 -20.25 12.45 -3.77
N LEU A 405 -19.49 13.51 -3.89
CA LEU A 405 -18.24 13.51 -4.67
C LEU A 405 -17.19 12.69 -3.88
N LEU A 406 -17.28 11.36 -4.00
CA LEU A 406 -16.38 10.40 -3.35
C LEU A 406 -15.11 10.14 -4.16
N ASP A 407 -15.04 10.69 -5.38
CA ASP A 407 -13.91 10.55 -6.27
C ASP A 407 -12.66 11.16 -5.62
N SER A 408 -11.95 10.30 -4.93
CA SER A 408 -10.70 10.67 -4.27
C SER A 408 -9.58 10.70 -5.31
N HIS A 409 -9.14 11.90 -5.66
CA HIS A 409 -8.07 12.09 -6.64
C HIS A 409 -6.74 11.45 -6.22
N THR A 410 -6.52 11.21 -4.93
CA THR A 410 -5.24 10.75 -4.36
C THR A 410 -5.37 9.69 -3.27
N GLN A 411 -6.58 9.19 -2.98
CA GLN A 411 -6.79 8.20 -1.92
C GLN A 411 -6.68 6.77 -2.46
N PHE A 412 -5.59 6.09 -2.09
CA PHE A 412 -5.39 4.68 -2.38
C PHE A 412 -5.39 3.85 -1.09
N SER A 413 -5.69 2.57 -1.19
CA SER A 413 -5.44 1.63 -0.11
C SER A 413 -3.94 1.52 0.14
N ASP A 414 -3.49 1.48 1.39
CA ASP A 414 -2.06 1.45 1.73
C ASP A 414 -1.33 0.18 1.28
N TYR A 415 -2.05 -0.87 0.90
CA TYR A 415 -1.50 -2.21 0.64
C TYR A 415 -1.92 -2.83 -0.69
N SER A 416 -2.62 -2.09 -1.54
CA SER A 416 -3.02 -2.57 -2.87
C SER A 416 -3.09 -1.40 -3.85
N ASN A 417 -2.96 -1.70 -5.15
CA ASN A 417 -3.14 -0.71 -6.22
C ASN A 417 -4.60 -0.23 -6.38
N MET A 418 -5.46 -0.49 -5.37
CA MET A 418 -6.86 -0.10 -5.39
C MET A 418 -7.09 1.20 -4.63
N ARG A 419 -7.93 2.05 -5.21
CA ARG A 419 -8.40 3.25 -4.54
C ARG A 419 -9.48 2.89 -3.52
N ILE A 420 -9.62 3.70 -2.47
CA ILE A 420 -10.60 3.48 -1.41
C ILE A 420 -12.03 3.49 -1.96
N ASP A 421 -12.29 4.28 -2.99
CA ASP A 421 -13.60 4.44 -3.64
C ASP A 421 -13.92 3.35 -4.69
N ASN A 422 -12.97 2.52 -5.10
CA ASN A 422 -13.17 1.56 -6.18
C ASN A 422 -14.35 0.60 -5.93
N PHE A 423 -14.50 0.08 -4.71
CA PHE A 423 -15.60 -0.82 -4.36
C PHE A 423 -16.94 -0.10 -4.13
N VAL A 424 -16.94 1.22 -4.00
CA VAL A 424 -18.18 2.01 -3.89
C VAL A 424 -18.86 2.15 -5.24
N TYR A 425 -18.07 2.23 -6.32
CA TYR A 425 -18.58 2.37 -7.69
C TYR A 425 -18.46 1.05 -8.47
N THR A 426 -19.13 0.01 -7.97
CA THR A 426 -19.29 -1.29 -8.65
C THR A 426 -20.77 -1.58 -8.90
N GLU A 427 -21.04 -2.49 -9.84
CA GLU A 427 -22.41 -2.94 -10.10
C GLU A 427 -23.07 -3.50 -8.84
N GLU A 428 -22.29 -4.28 -8.06
CA GLU A 428 -22.77 -4.88 -6.82
C GLU A 428 -23.11 -3.83 -5.76
N SER A 429 -22.32 -2.74 -5.69
CA SER A 429 -22.58 -1.62 -4.78
C SER A 429 -23.91 -0.93 -5.10
N PHE A 430 -24.14 -0.59 -6.36
CA PHE A 430 -25.40 0.01 -6.77
C PHE A 430 -26.60 -0.93 -6.59
N ARG A 431 -26.41 -2.24 -6.76
CA ARG A 431 -27.45 -3.24 -6.48
C ARG A 431 -27.77 -3.32 -4.99
N GLU A 432 -26.78 -3.21 -4.13
CA GLU A 432 -27.00 -3.12 -2.67
C GLU A 432 -27.70 -1.81 -2.31
N ALA A 433 -27.27 -0.68 -2.83
CA ALA A 433 -27.92 0.61 -2.62
C ALA A 433 -29.39 0.60 -3.09
N MET A 434 -29.70 -0.02 -4.23
CA MET A 434 -31.06 -0.17 -4.72
C MET A 434 -31.97 -0.92 -3.74
N ARG A 435 -31.46 -1.93 -3.01
CA ARG A 435 -32.24 -2.68 -1.99
C ARG A 435 -32.63 -1.82 -0.79
N HIS A 436 -31.92 -0.72 -0.56
CA HIS A 436 -32.19 0.24 0.50
C HIS A 436 -33.12 1.38 0.05
N LEU A 437 -33.69 1.34 -1.15
CA LEU A 437 -34.65 2.34 -1.59
C LEU A 437 -36.05 2.00 -1.12
N THR A 438 -36.78 3.03 -0.66
CA THR A 438 -38.21 2.96 -0.54
C THR A 438 -38.88 2.81 -1.94
N PRO A 439 -40.13 2.42 -2.05
CA PRO A 439 -40.79 2.29 -3.36
C PRO A 439 -40.74 3.55 -4.25
N ASN A 440 -40.69 4.73 -3.64
CA ASN A 440 -40.56 6.03 -4.32
C ASN A 440 -39.19 6.64 -4.13
N GLY A 441 -38.21 5.83 -3.72
CA GLY A 441 -36.86 6.26 -3.51
C GLY A 441 -36.07 6.40 -4.81
N LEU A 442 -34.99 7.18 -4.75
CA LEU A 442 -34.08 7.40 -5.85
C LEU A 442 -32.62 7.41 -5.40
N ILE A 443 -31.73 7.10 -6.33
CA ILE A 443 -30.28 7.29 -6.18
C ILE A 443 -29.87 8.51 -6.97
N PHE A 444 -29.09 9.37 -6.33
CA PHE A 444 -28.45 10.52 -6.95
C PHE A 444 -26.95 10.41 -6.79
N VAL A 445 -26.24 10.27 -7.91
CA VAL A 445 -24.77 10.16 -7.94
C VAL A 445 -24.19 11.46 -8.47
N LYS A 446 -23.31 12.09 -7.74
CA LYS A 446 -22.47 13.20 -8.19
C LYS A 446 -21.07 12.68 -8.46
N PHE A 447 -20.55 12.96 -9.63
CA PHE A 447 -19.22 12.49 -10.02
C PHE A 447 -18.49 13.52 -10.87
N GLU A 448 -17.18 13.69 -10.66
CA GLU A 448 -16.36 14.53 -11.52
C GLU A 448 -15.93 13.74 -12.77
N VAL A 449 -16.63 13.96 -13.87
CA VAL A 449 -16.38 13.27 -15.14
C VAL A 449 -15.32 14.01 -15.94
N ASN A 450 -14.07 13.62 -15.81
CA ASN A 450 -12.96 14.18 -16.57
C ASN A 450 -12.77 13.53 -17.95
N ARG A 451 -13.29 12.32 -18.13
CA ARG A 451 -13.25 11.59 -19.40
C ARG A 451 -14.66 11.10 -19.77
N PRO A 452 -15.14 11.32 -20.99
CA PRO A 452 -16.49 10.93 -21.41
C PRO A 452 -16.83 9.45 -21.16
N TRP A 453 -15.84 8.55 -21.26
CA TRP A 453 -16.05 7.13 -21.01
C TRP A 453 -16.43 6.81 -19.56
N MET A 454 -16.04 7.64 -18.58
CA MET A 454 -16.44 7.47 -17.18
C MET A 454 -17.94 7.63 -17.00
N ALA A 455 -18.54 8.65 -17.66
CA ALA A 455 -19.99 8.82 -17.65
C ALA A 455 -20.70 7.62 -18.26
N VAL A 456 -20.21 7.10 -19.38
CA VAL A 456 -20.75 5.90 -20.03
C VAL A 456 -20.69 4.69 -19.09
N ARG A 457 -19.60 4.50 -18.36
CA ARG A 457 -19.43 3.41 -17.39
C ARG A 457 -20.46 3.48 -16.26
N LEU A 458 -20.55 4.64 -15.59
CA LEU A 458 -21.50 4.85 -14.49
C LEU A 458 -22.94 4.66 -14.97
N ALA A 459 -23.29 5.24 -16.10
CA ALA A 459 -24.62 5.09 -16.68
C ALA A 459 -24.96 3.64 -17.03
N LYS A 460 -23.98 2.90 -17.58
CA LYS A 460 -24.15 1.48 -17.92
C LYS A 460 -24.36 0.61 -16.68
N MET A 461 -23.61 0.85 -15.59
CA MET A 461 -23.81 0.15 -14.33
C MET A 461 -25.20 0.41 -13.74
N LEU A 462 -25.61 1.68 -13.67
CA LEU A 462 -26.94 2.04 -13.19
C LEU A 462 -28.04 1.43 -14.05
N ARG A 463 -27.89 1.47 -15.38
CA ARG A 463 -28.82 0.83 -16.32
C ARG A 463 -28.90 -0.68 -16.09
N GLN A 464 -27.79 -1.35 -15.83
CA GLN A 464 -27.78 -2.79 -15.60
C GLN A 464 -28.48 -3.18 -14.29
N VAL A 465 -28.34 -2.34 -13.26
CA VAL A 465 -28.96 -2.56 -11.95
C VAL A 465 -30.47 -2.26 -11.98
N PHE A 466 -30.88 -1.14 -12.61
CA PHE A 466 -32.26 -0.64 -12.58
C PHE A 466 -33.11 -1.05 -13.78
N GLY A 467 -32.52 -1.61 -14.84
CA GLY A 467 -33.20 -1.97 -16.07
C GLY A 467 -33.57 -0.79 -16.99
N LYS A 468 -33.34 0.45 -16.56
CA LYS A 468 -33.56 1.69 -17.32
C LYS A 468 -32.36 2.62 -17.25
N SER A 469 -32.23 3.54 -18.22
CA SER A 469 -31.10 4.48 -18.25
C SER A 469 -31.32 5.58 -17.20
N PRO A 470 -30.23 6.00 -16.49
CA PRO A 470 -30.31 7.16 -15.62
C PRO A 470 -30.48 8.44 -16.41
N LEU A 471 -31.09 9.45 -15.80
CA LEU A 471 -31.03 10.83 -16.24
C LEU A 471 -29.63 11.37 -15.95
N ILE A 472 -29.02 12.05 -16.94
CA ILE A 472 -27.64 12.56 -16.82
C ILE A 472 -27.61 14.02 -17.25
N PHE A 473 -27.09 14.88 -16.39
CA PHE A 473 -26.91 16.29 -16.67
C PHE A 473 -25.70 16.86 -15.90
N LYS A 474 -25.22 18.01 -16.37
CA LYS A 474 -24.13 18.72 -15.68
C LYS A 474 -24.73 19.82 -14.78
N ALA A 475 -24.34 19.83 -13.53
CA ALA A 475 -24.66 20.88 -12.58
C ALA A 475 -23.37 21.66 -12.28
N ASP A 476 -23.37 22.95 -12.64
CA ASP A 476 -22.24 23.85 -12.40
C ASP A 476 -22.54 24.75 -11.21
N SER A 477 -21.52 25.13 -10.47
CA SER A 477 -21.63 26.13 -9.41
C SER A 477 -20.52 27.16 -9.50
N SER A 478 -20.86 28.39 -9.20
CA SER A 478 -19.93 29.52 -9.11
C SER A 478 -19.21 29.61 -7.76
N TYR A 479 -19.75 28.91 -6.74
CA TYR A 479 -19.30 29.00 -5.35
C TYR A 479 -18.96 27.65 -4.71
N SER A 480 -19.50 26.56 -5.26
CA SER A 480 -19.21 25.21 -4.81
C SER A 480 -18.56 24.38 -5.92
N VAL A 481 -18.64 23.06 -5.85
CA VAL A 481 -18.08 22.19 -6.88
C VAL A 481 -19.09 21.97 -8.01
N SER A 482 -18.61 21.82 -9.24
CA SER A 482 -19.40 21.35 -10.38
C SER A 482 -19.37 19.84 -10.44
N ALA A 483 -20.45 19.21 -10.88
CA ALA A 483 -20.53 17.75 -11.00
C ALA A 483 -21.37 17.31 -12.20
N THR A 484 -21.04 16.13 -12.75
CA THR A 484 -21.97 15.38 -13.59
C THR A 484 -22.87 14.55 -12.68
N CYS A 485 -24.15 14.75 -12.80
CA CYS A 485 -25.17 14.13 -11.96
C CYS A 485 -25.84 12.97 -12.70
N PHE A 486 -26.03 11.84 -12.01
CA PHE A 486 -26.76 10.68 -12.50
C PHE A 486 -27.92 10.43 -11.55
N VAL A 487 -29.14 10.44 -12.06
CA VAL A 487 -30.35 10.30 -11.25
C VAL A 487 -31.16 9.13 -11.74
N ILE A 488 -31.57 8.24 -10.83
CA ILE A 488 -32.32 7.05 -11.18
C ILE A 488 -33.21 6.61 -10.01
N SER A 489 -34.40 6.11 -10.32
CA SER A 489 -35.34 5.53 -9.37
C SER A 489 -35.84 4.17 -9.85
N ALA A 490 -36.25 3.30 -8.94
CA ALA A 490 -36.80 2.00 -9.32
C ALA A 490 -38.14 2.13 -10.05
N ARG A 491 -38.95 3.14 -9.66
CA ARG A 491 -40.22 3.50 -10.30
C ARG A 491 -40.07 4.83 -11.04
N ASN A 492 -41.17 5.50 -11.34
CA ASN A 492 -41.22 6.73 -12.15
C ASN A 492 -40.95 8.02 -11.34
N ARG A 493 -40.32 7.92 -10.14
CA ARG A 493 -40.13 9.10 -9.29
C ARG A 493 -39.37 10.23 -9.97
N VAL A 494 -38.37 9.90 -10.78
CA VAL A 494 -37.54 10.90 -11.50
C VAL A 494 -38.39 11.57 -12.58
N GLU A 495 -39.16 10.78 -13.33
CA GLU A 495 -40.02 11.22 -14.38
C GLU A 495 -41.17 12.10 -13.82
N ASP A 496 -41.78 11.67 -12.70
CA ASP A 496 -42.85 12.41 -12.01
C ASP A 496 -42.35 13.76 -11.47
N ALA A 497 -41.11 13.80 -10.94
CA ALA A 497 -40.50 15.04 -10.46
C ALA A 497 -40.27 16.05 -11.58
N ILE A 498 -39.84 15.60 -12.76
CA ILE A 498 -39.65 16.45 -13.94
C ILE A 498 -41.00 16.94 -14.47
N ALA A 499 -42.02 16.06 -14.54
CA ALA A 499 -43.34 16.42 -15.02
C ALA A 499 -44.06 17.43 -14.08
N GLY A 500 -43.80 17.31 -12.77
CA GLY A 500 -44.42 18.19 -11.76
C GLY A 500 -43.71 19.55 -11.55
N ASP A 501 -42.52 19.73 -12.09
CA ASP A 501 -41.74 20.98 -11.92
C ASP A 501 -41.24 21.50 -13.28
N PRO A 502 -41.93 22.51 -13.88
CA PRO A 502 -41.52 23.10 -15.17
C PRO A 502 -40.08 23.68 -15.17
N ARG A 503 -39.63 24.23 -14.05
CA ARG A 503 -38.27 24.78 -13.94
C ARG A 503 -37.23 23.66 -13.93
N LEU A 504 -37.51 22.56 -13.23
CA LEU A 504 -36.67 21.38 -13.25
C LEU A 504 -36.61 20.74 -14.65
N SER A 505 -37.77 20.66 -15.33
CA SER A 505 -37.83 20.15 -16.70
C SER A 505 -36.96 20.96 -17.65
N GLU A 506 -37.06 22.30 -17.57
CA GLU A 506 -36.23 23.19 -18.39
C GLU A 506 -34.76 23.09 -18.07
N PHE A 507 -34.40 23.05 -16.80
CA PHE A 507 -33.01 22.86 -16.36
C PHE A 507 -32.42 21.55 -16.92
N VAL A 508 -33.16 20.44 -16.75
CA VAL A 508 -32.74 19.13 -17.27
C VAL A 508 -32.56 19.16 -18.78
N ARG A 509 -33.50 19.77 -19.50
CA ARG A 509 -33.46 19.89 -20.96
C ARG A 509 -32.21 20.66 -21.43
N GLN A 510 -31.85 21.74 -20.74
CA GLN A 510 -30.67 22.58 -21.06
C GLN A 510 -29.36 21.93 -20.71
N LYS A 511 -29.31 21.19 -19.60
CA LYS A 511 -28.08 20.64 -19.03
C LYS A 511 -27.86 19.14 -19.31
N ALA A 512 -28.82 18.50 -20.01
CA ALA A 512 -28.70 17.09 -20.37
C ALA A 512 -27.39 16.81 -21.10
N THR A 513 -26.72 15.77 -20.65
CA THR A 513 -25.42 15.36 -21.21
C THR A 513 -25.61 14.10 -22.06
N PRO A 514 -25.44 14.19 -23.39
CA PRO A 514 -25.53 13.01 -24.24
C PRO A 514 -24.37 12.07 -23.98
N LEU A 515 -24.67 10.78 -23.91
CA LEU A 515 -23.64 9.75 -23.79
C LEU A 515 -23.06 9.41 -25.18
N THR A 516 -21.77 9.25 -25.26
CA THR A 516 -21.11 8.72 -26.44
C THR A 516 -21.37 7.22 -26.57
N ALA A 517 -21.64 6.73 -27.79
CA ALA A 517 -21.85 5.30 -28.05
C ALA A 517 -20.52 4.54 -28.00
N LYS A 518 -19.93 4.40 -26.84
CA LYS A 518 -18.67 3.66 -26.63
C LYS A 518 -18.94 2.39 -25.82
N GLN A 519 -18.40 1.26 -26.27
CA GLN A 519 -18.43 0.03 -25.49
C GLN A 519 -17.33 0.09 -24.42
N ILE A 520 -17.73 0.22 -23.16
CA ILE A 520 -16.85 0.30 -22.00
C ILE A 520 -17.19 -0.85 -21.04
N PRO A 521 -16.19 -1.56 -20.46
CA PRO A 521 -16.44 -2.54 -19.41
C PRO A 521 -16.98 -1.84 -18.16
N ILE A 522 -17.92 -2.46 -17.47
CA ILE A 522 -18.39 -2.01 -16.16
C ILE A 522 -17.44 -2.44 -15.08
N THR A 523 -17.44 -1.72 -13.95
CA THR A 523 -16.74 -2.11 -12.74
C THR A 523 -17.59 -3.09 -11.92
N THR A 524 -16.95 -4.14 -11.44
CA THR A 524 -17.51 -5.18 -10.57
C THR A 524 -16.59 -5.38 -9.38
N ASP A 525 -17.05 -6.08 -8.34
CA ASP A 525 -16.21 -6.44 -7.20
C ASP A 525 -15.00 -7.32 -7.59
N ASP A 526 -15.06 -7.97 -8.76
CA ASP A 526 -13.93 -8.70 -9.32
C ASP A 526 -13.00 -7.84 -10.17
N TRP A 527 -13.50 -6.78 -10.80
CA TRP A 527 -12.74 -5.84 -11.60
C TRP A 527 -13.09 -4.39 -11.21
N PRO A 528 -12.63 -3.90 -10.04
CA PRO A 528 -13.05 -2.63 -9.45
C PRO A 528 -12.24 -1.42 -9.95
N TYR A 529 -11.74 -1.44 -11.16
CA TYR A 529 -10.85 -0.40 -11.70
C TYR A 529 -11.63 0.71 -12.40
N LEU A 530 -12.33 1.55 -11.62
CA LEU A 530 -13.19 2.63 -12.10
C LEU A 530 -12.46 3.59 -13.04
N TYR A 531 -11.23 3.95 -12.71
CA TYR A 531 -10.43 4.95 -13.41
C TYR A 531 -9.60 4.40 -14.58
N GLN A 532 -9.84 3.16 -14.98
CA GLN A 532 -9.18 2.54 -16.12
C GLN A 532 -10.18 2.30 -17.25
N GLU A 533 -9.91 2.85 -18.45
CA GLU A 533 -10.85 2.82 -19.57
C GLU A 533 -11.23 1.40 -20.01
N GLY A 534 -10.27 0.48 -20.03
CA GLY A 534 -10.48 -0.89 -20.48
C GLY A 534 -9.59 -1.90 -19.74
N ARG A 535 -9.70 -3.17 -20.10
CA ARG A 535 -8.93 -4.25 -19.50
C ARG A 535 -7.56 -4.39 -20.16
N TRP A 536 -6.62 -3.52 -19.82
CA TRP A 536 -5.21 -3.59 -20.23
C TRP A 536 -4.32 -3.06 -19.11
N ILE A 537 -3.05 -3.44 -19.14
CA ILE A 537 -2.05 -2.88 -18.22
C ILE A 537 -1.57 -1.56 -18.82
N PRO A 538 -1.72 -0.43 -18.12
CA PRO A 538 -1.22 0.86 -18.57
C PRO A 538 0.30 0.85 -18.84
N ARG A 539 0.73 1.61 -19.85
CA ARG A 539 2.14 1.66 -20.25
C ARG A 539 3.08 2.12 -19.14
N THR A 540 2.59 2.97 -18.25
CA THR A 540 3.31 3.47 -17.07
C THR A 540 3.71 2.33 -16.12
N TYR A 541 2.88 1.28 -15.95
CA TYR A 541 3.20 0.12 -15.12
C TYR A 541 4.38 -0.69 -15.69
N TYR A 542 4.46 -0.85 -17.01
CA TYR A 542 5.61 -1.49 -17.63
C TYR A 542 6.88 -0.67 -17.46
N SER A 543 6.82 0.66 -17.57
CA SER A 543 7.98 1.55 -17.41
C SER A 543 8.49 1.51 -15.97
N VAL A 544 7.59 1.58 -15.00
CA VAL A 544 7.93 1.50 -13.56
C VAL A 544 8.48 0.12 -13.20
N GLY A 545 7.84 -0.96 -13.66
CA GLY A 545 8.31 -2.33 -13.43
C GLY A 545 9.70 -2.57 -14.02
N LEU A 546 9.95 -2.09 -15.24
CA LEU A 546 11.26 -2.16 -15.86
C LEU A 546 12.31 -1.39 -15.04
N LEU A 547 11.97 -0.21 -14.54
CA LEU A 547 12.86 0.59 -13.69
C LEU A 547 13.25 -0.17 -12.41
N VAL A 548 12.28 -0.78 -11.72
CA VAL A 548 12.53 -1.60 -10.53
C VAL A 548 13.46 -2.78 -10.85
N ILE A 549 13.19 -3.49 -11.96
CA ILE A 549 14.01 -4.61 -12.40
C ILE A 549 15.45 -4.16 -12.72
N LEU A 550 15.59 -3.03 -13.41
CA LEU A 550 16.92 -2.49 -13.77
C LEU A 550 17.72 -2.07 -12.53
N ILE A 551 17.07 -1.43 -11.54
CA ILE A 551 17.71 -1.07 -10.28
C ILE A 551 18.12 -2.35 -9.53
N ALA A 552 17.24 -3.31 -9.39
CA ALA A 552 17.51 -4.57 -8.72
C ALA A 552 18.68 -5.32 -9.40
N ALA A 553 18.63 -5.48 -10.72
CA ALA A 553 19.66 -6.14 -11.50
C ALA A 553 21.00 -5.39 -11.45
N GLY A 554 20.95 -4.05 -11.57
CA GLY A 554 22.15 -3.19 -11.50
C GLY A 554 22.84 -3.30 -10.15
N LEU A 555 22.11 -3.25 -9.05
CA LEU A 555 22.66 -3.39 -7.70
C LEU A 555 23.15 -4.81 -7.44
N TYR A 556 22.38 -5.83 -7.84
CA TYR A 556 22.78 -7.23 -7.69
C TYR A 556 24.05 -7.57 -8.52
N SER A 557 24.22 -6.94 -9.70
CA SER A 557 25.40 -7.13 -10.53
C SER A 557 26.70 -6.65 -9.89
N GLN A 558 26.62 -5.77 -8.89
CA GLN A 558 27.78 -5.25 -8.14
C GLN A 558 28.19 -6.15 -6.95
N THR A 559 27.35 -7.14 -6.60
CA THR A 559 27.73 -8.14 -5.59
C THR A 559 28.83 -9.05 -6.15
N GLY A 560 29.77 -9.48 -5.32
CA GLY A 560 30.89 -10.33 -5.71
C GLY A 560 30.44 -11.67 -6.33
N LYS A 561 31.28 -12.28 -7.17
CA LYS A 561 30.96 -13.58 -7.79
C LYS A 561 30.71 -14.68 -6.75
N ASP A 562 31.36 -14.61 -5.61
CA ASP A 562 31.21 -15.57 -4.50
C ASP A 562 29.85 -15.46 -3.79
N VAL A 563 29.15 -14.31 -3.93
CA VAL A 563 27.84 -14.02 -3.36
C VAL A 563 26.71 -14.37 -4.32
N ARG A 564 27.00 -14.59 -5.60
CA ARG A 564 26.02 -14.94 -6.63
C ARG A 564 25.61 -16.41 -6.56
N HIS A 565 25.05 -16.82 -5.43
CA HIS A 565 24.31 -18.08 -5.41
C HIS A 565 23.12 -17.96 -6.34
N THR A 566 22.94 -18.94 -7.24
CA THR A 566 21.71 -19.03 -8.05
C THR A 566 20.52 -19.03 -7.10
N PRO A 567 19.62 -18.03 -7.20
CA PRO A 567 18.48 -17.98 -6.30
C PRO A 567 17.71 -19.30 -6.42
N SER A 568 17.40 -19.92 -5.29
CA SER A 568 16.60 -21.14 -5.28
C SER A 568 15.23 -20.82 -5.89
N LEU A 569 14.91 -21.47 -7.01
CA LEU A 569 13.62 -21.33 -7.70
C LEU A 569 12.45 -21.56 -6.74
N PHE A 570 12.64 -22.49 -5.79
CA PHE A 570 11.63 -22.76 -4.76
C PHE A 570 11.34 -21.53 -3.90
N PHE A 571 12.35 -20.94 -3.25
CA PHE A 571 12.16 -19.79 -2.36
C PHE A 571 11.70 -18.55 -3.14
N PHE A 572 12.15 -18.36 -4.37
CA PHE A 572 11.68 -17.31 -5.25
C PHE A 572 10.17 -17.47 -5.54
N ALA A 573 9.74 -18.67 -5.95
CA ALA A 573 8.33 -18.92 -6.23
C ALA A 573 7.47 -18.82 -4.97
N MET A 574 7.98 -19.25 -3.80
CA MET A 574 7.29 -19.07 -2.52
C MET A 574 7.05 -17.59 -2.20
N GLY A 575 8.03 -16.71 -2.40
CA GLY A 575 7.88 -15.27 -2.20
C GLY A 575 6.87 -14.64 -3.15
N ALA A 576 6.94 -14.99 -4.44
CA ALA A 576 6.00 -14.49 -5.44
C ALA A 576 4.56 -14.93 -5.16
N GLY A 577 4.37 -16.20 -4.82
CA GLY A 577 3.06 -16.73 -4.46
C GLY A 577 2.49 -16.12 -3.18
N PHE A 578 3.35 -15.88 -2.17
CA PHE A 578 2.92 -15.30 -0.90
C PHE A 578 2.38 -13.87 -1.08
N LEU A 579 3.07 -13.01 -1.83
CA LEU A 579 2.61 -11.64 -2.05
C LEU A 579 1.31 -11.60 -2.85
N LEU A 580 1.13 -12.49 -3.83
CA LEU A 580 -0.14 -12.63 -4.55
C LEU A 580 -1.27 -13.06 -3.63
N LEU A 581 -1.01 -13.98 -2.67
CA LEU A 581 -1.99 -14.37 -1.66
C LEU A 581 -2.34 -13.23 -0.72
N GLU A 582 -1.35 -12.50 -0.23
CA GLU A 582 -1.53 -11.35 0.64
C GLU A 582 -2.44 -10.29 0.00
N THR A 583 -2.16 -9.91 -1.24
CA THR A 583 -3.00 -8.98 -2.00
C THR A 583 -4.44 -9.49 -2.15
N GLN A 584 -4.62 -10.78 -2.44
CA GLN A 584 -5.96 -11.39 -2.54
C GLN A 584 -6.69 -11.38 -1.20
N PHE A 585 -6.00 -11.70 -0.13
CA PHE A 585 -6.55 -11.74 1.22
C PHE A 585 -7.06 -10.35 1.63
N ILE A 586 -6.23 -9.31 1.45
CA ILE A 586 -6.60 -7.92 1.74
C ILE A 586 -7.81 -7.50 0.92
N SER A 587 -7.78 -7.72 -0.40
CA SER A 587 -8.83 -7.26 -1.32
C SER A 587 -10.17 -7.96 -1.07
N ARG A 588 -10.16 -9.25 -0.78
CA ARG A 588 -11.38 -10.02 -0.50
C ARG A 588 -11.99 -9.67 0.85
N LEU A 589 -11.16 -9.51 1.89
CA LEU A 589 -11.67 -9.15 3.21
C LEU A 589 -12.15 -7.69 3.25
N ALA A 590 -11.59 -6.80 2.44
CA ALA A 590 -12.09 -5.43 2.28
C ALA A 590 -13.56 -5.39 1.84
N LEU A 591 -14.04 -6.36 1.05
CA LEU A 591 -15.45 -6.46 0.66
C LEU A 591 -16.43 -6.77 1.82
N PHE A 592 -15.94 -7.39 2.91
CA PHE A 592 -16.75 -7.76 4.07
C PHE A 592 -16.57 -6.80 5.25
N PHE A 593 -15.34 -6.36 5.47
CA PHE A 593 -14.99 -5.54 6.62
C PHE A 593 -14.78 -4.06 6.28
N GLY A 594 -14.86 -3.70 4.98
CA GLY A 594 -14.61 -2.37 4.45
C GLY A 594 -13.14 -2.11 4.15
N THR A 595 -12.86 -1.06 3.37
CA THR A 595 -11.51 -0.60 3.03
C THR A 595 -10.89 0.26 4.14
N VAL A 596 -11.27 0.01 5.39
CA VAL A 596 -10.74 0.74 6.54
C VAL A 596 -9.30 0.31 6.86
N TRP A 597 -8.47 1.28 7.22
CA TRP A 597 -7.04 1.06 7.49
C TRP A 597 -6.75 -0.04 8.53
N GLN A 598 -7.62 -0.20 9.52
CA GLN A 598 -7.48 -1.26 10.54
C GLN A 598 -7.56 -2.65 9.93
N VAL A 599 -8.39 -2.85 8.91
CA VAL A 599 -8.58 -4.15 8.27
C VAL A 599 -7.29 -4.62 7.63
N ASN A 600 -6.59 -3.73 6.91
CA ASN A 600 -5.32 -4.07 6.28
C ASN A 600 -4.29 -4.51 7.33
N GLY A 601 -4.13 -3.74 8.41
CA GLY A 601 -3.20 -4.10 9.48
C GLY A 601 -3.56 -5.39 10.20
N ILE A 602 -4.85 -5.64 10.45
CA ILE A 602 -5.33 -6.89 11.04
C ILE A 602 -5.06 -8.08 10.11
N VAL A 603 -5.30 -7.91 8.81
CA VAL A 603 -5.08 -8.96 7.80
C VAL A 603 -3.60 -9.34 7.75
N ILE A 604 -2.69 -8.37 7.64
CA ILE A 604 -1.26 -8.64 7.60
C ILE A 604 -0.79 -9.29 8.91
N SER A 605 -1.28 -8.80 10.05
CA SER A 605 -0.99 -9.41 11.36
C SER A 605 -1.48 -10.87 11.42
N ALA A 606 -2.68 -11.15 10.91
CA ALA A 606 -3.22 -12.51 10.85
C ALA A 606 -2.40 -13.43 9.92
N LEU A 607 -1.88 -12.90 8.81
CA LEU A 607 -0.97 -13.63 7.92
C LEU A 607 0.34 -14.01 8.63
N LEU A 608 0.96 -13.07 9.35
CA LEU A 608 2.17 -13.35 10.13
C LEU A 608 1.91 -14.36 11.25
N LEU A 609 0.76 -14.29 11.93
CA LEU A 609 0.36 -15.28 12.91
C LEU A 609 0.13 -16.67 12.27
N ALA A 610 -0.46 -16.73 11.07
CA ALA A 610 -0.62 -17.96 10.31
C ALA A 610 0.74 -18.58 9.94
N LEU A 611 1.74 -17.76 9.57
CA LEU A 611 3.10 -18.24 9.31
C LEU A 611 3.80 -18.70 10.60
N LEU A 612 3.61 -18.01 11.72
CA LEU A 612 4.12 -18.46 13.02
C LEU A 612 3.51 -19.81 13.42
N LEU A 613 2.19 -19.98 13.23
CA LEU A 613 1.52 -21.25 13.44
C LEU A 613 2.10 -22.35 12.53
N ALA A 614 2.33 -22.05 11.26
CA ALA A 614 2.93 -22.97 10.31
C ALA A 614 4.33 -23.44 10.77
N ASN A 615 5.17 -22.49 11.25
CA ASN A 615 6.48 -22.82 11.80
C ASN A 615 6.38 -23.73 13.03
N MET A 616 5.46 -23.43 13.95
CA MET A 616 5.19 -24.28 15.12
C MET A 616 4.76 -25.69 14.72
N LEU A 617 3.82 -25.80 13.77
CA LEU A 617 3.38 -27.11 13.28
C LEU A 617 4.52 -27.92 12.66
N VAL A 618 5.46 -27.28 11.97
CA VAL A 618 6.64 -27.94 11.40
C VAL A 618 7.66 -28.32 12.47
N GLU A 619 7.83 -27.50 13.51
CA GLU A 619 8.79 -27.78 14.59
C GLU A 619 8.34 -28.95 15.46
N TYR A 620 7.04 -29.07 15.77
CA TYR A 620 6.47 -30.12 16.64
C TYR A 620 5.93 -31.34 15.90
N GLY A 621 5.72 -31.27 14.57
CA GLY A 621 5.04 -32.28 13.75
C GLY A 621 5.93 -33.16 12.89
N GLU A 622 7.19 -33.41 13.25
CA GLU A 622 8.23 -33.99 12.40
C GLU A 622 7.86 -35.30 11.65
N ASN A 623 7.01 -36.15 12.21
CA ASN A 623 6.74 -37.49 11.69
C ASN A 623 5.53 -37.61 10.75
N PHE A 624 4.68 -36.56 10.64
CA PHE A 624 3.42 -36.60 9.88
C PHE A 624 3.41 -35.80 8.60
N LEU A 625 4.39 -34.90 8.40
CA LEU A 625 4.32 -33.85 7.38
C LEU A 625 5.08 -34.23 6.11
N ARG A 626 4.41 -34.93 5.19
CA ARG A 626 4.98 -35.20 3.85
C ARG A 626 4.80 -33.94 2.96
N ARG A 627 5.87 -33.44 2.35
CA ARG A 627 5.92 -32.26 1.44
C ARG A 627 4.84 -32.30 0.36
N SER A 628 4.62 -33.49 -0.23
CA SER A 628 3.60 -33.68 -1.28
C SER A 628 2.18 -33.42 -0.78
N TRP A 629 1.83 -33.86 0.44
CA TRP A 629 0.49 -33.64 1.01
C TRP A 629 0.28 -32.15 1.36
N ILE A 630 1.33 -31.46 1.83
CA ILE A 630 1.26 -30.02 2.12
C ILE A 630 1.07 -29.24 0.82
N LEU A 631 1.80 -29.57 -0.25
CA LEU A 631 1.62 -28.95 -1.56
C LEU A 631 0.22 -29.20 -2.12
N VAL A 632 -0.29 -30.43 -2.00
CA VAL A 632 -1.68 -30.75 -2.41
C VAL A 632 -2.68 -29.94 -1.58
N GLY A 633 -2.49 -29.83 -0.26
CA GLY A 633 -3.32 -29.03 0.63
C GLY A 633 -3.31 -27.53 0.24
N LEU A 634 -2.13 -26.99 -0.09
CA LEU A 634 -1.98 -25.63 -0.58
C LEU A 634 -2.77 -25.40 -1.87
N LEU A 635 -2.54 -26.22 -2.88
CA LEU A 635 -3.19 -26.07 -4.19
C LEU A 635 -4.70 -26.30 -4.10
N SER A 636 -5.13 -27.29 -3.30
CA SER A 636 -6.56 -27.54 -3.04
C SER A 636 -7.21 -26.39 -2.29
N GLY A 637 -6.55 -25.82 -1.27
CA GLY A 637 -7.03 -24.65 -0.53
C GLY A 637 -7.20 -23.43 -1.45
N LEU A 638 -6.26 -23.18 -2.37
CA LEU A 638 -6.36 -22.13 -3.37
C LEU A 638 -7.50 -22.38 -4.36
N ALA A 639 -7.67 -23.63 -4.83
CA ALA A 639 -8.77 -24.00 -5.71
C ALA A 639 -10.12 -23.80 -5.02
N VAL A 640 -10.26 -24.21 -3.76
CA VAL A 640 -11.45 -23.96 -2.94
C VAL A 640 -11.73 -22.47 -2.80
N ALA A 641 -10.71 -21.66 -2.47
CA ALA A 641 -10.84 -20.20 -2.36
C ALA A 641 -11.26 -19.54 -3.69
N TYR A 642 -10.83 -20.10 -4.81
CA TYR A 642 -11.22 -19.63 -6.15
C TYR A 642 -12.69 -19.93 -6.46
N TRP A 643 -13.18 -21.13 -6.12
CA TRP A 643 -14.52 -21.59 -6.51
C TRP A 643 -15.64 -21.12 -5.57
N ILE A 644 -15.37 -20.84 -4.30
CA ILE A 644 -16.40 -20.42 -3.34
C ILE A 644 -16.93 -19.02 -3.68
N PRO A 645 -18.23 -18.86 -3.96
CA PRO A 645 -18.87 -17.56 -4.11
C PRO A 645 -19.23 -17.00 -2.73
N PHE A 646 -18.26 -16.38 -2.05
CA PHE A 646 -18.42 -15.85 -0.68
C PHE A 646 -19.60 -14.87 -0.55
N ASP A 647 -19.93 -14.13 -1.62
CA ASP A 647 -21.03 -13.17 -1.65
C ASP A 647 -22.43 -13.82 -1.57
N ARG A 648 -22.51 -15.15 -1.81
CA ARG A 648 -23.76 -15.93 -1.78
C ARG A 648 -23.94 -16.75 -0.52
N ILE A 649 -23.01 -16.67 0.44
CA ILE A 649 -23.13 -17.39 1.70
C ILE A 649 -24.31 -16.82 2.48
N PRO A 650 -25.33 -17.64 2.85
CA PRO A 650 -26.52 -17.20 3.58
C PRO A 650 -26.19 -16.97 5.05
N ALA A 651 -25.36 -15.96 5.35
CA ALA A 651 -24.93 -15.59 6.69
C ALA A 651 -24.82 -14.07 6.80
N SER A 652 -24.76 -13.56 8.03
CA SER A 652 -24.49 -12.14 8.21
C SER A 652 -23.13 -11.76 7.58
N PRO A 653 -22.95 -10.52 7.07
CA PRO A 653 -21.70 -10.10 6.44
C PRO A 653 -20.45 -10.34 7.28
N THR A 654 -20.58 -10.24 8.60
CA THR A 654 -19.49 -10.52 9.54
C THR A 654 -19.13 -12.00 9.56
N VAL A 655 -20.13 -12.88 9.63
CA VAL A 655 -19.91 -14.34 9.64
C VAL A 655 -19.37 -14.79 8.27
N ALA A 656 -19.92 -14.30 7.18
CA ALA A 656 -19.40 -14.58 5.84
C ALA A 656 -17.94 -14.12 5.67
N GLY A 657 -17.60 -12.94 6.21
CA GLY A 657 -16.21 -12.44 6.23
C GLY A 657 -15.27 -13.29 7.06
N LEU A 658 -15.71 -13.80 8.23
CA LEU A 658 -14.91 -14.72 9.06
C LEU A 658 -14.71 -16.08 8.37
N ILE A 659 -15.74 -16.59 7.71
CA ILE A 659 -15.63 -17.83 6.90
C ILE A 659 -14.62 -17.61 5.76
N ALA A 660 -14.72 -16.48 5.05
CA ALA A 660 -13.78 -16.13 4.01
C ALA A 660 -12.34 -16.04 4.56
N ALA A 661 -12.14 -15.36 5.69
CA ALA A 661 -10.83 -15.27 6.35
C ALA A 661 -10.27 -16.65 6.70
N GLY A 662 -11.10 -17.56 7.23
CA GLY A 662 -10.71 -18.94 7.54
C GLY A 662 -10.30 -19.71 6.28
N VAL A 663 -11.10 -19.65 5.22
CA VAL A 663 -10.81 -20.33 3.95
C VAL A 663 -9.51 -19.83 3.31
N PHE A 664 -9.26 -18.51 3.35
CA PHE A 664 -8.01 -17.92 2.84
C PHE A 664 -6.80 -18.20 3.75
N ALA A 665 -7.00 -18.39 5.06
CA ALA A 665 -5.91 -18.72 5.98
C ALA A 665 -5.34 -20.11 5.74
N ILE A 666 -6.16 -21.07 5.27
CA ILE A 666 -5.74 -22.45 5.01
C ILE A 666 -4.56 -22.51 4.02
N PRO A 667 -4.63 -21.97 2.79
CA PRO A 667 -3.50 -22.00 1.87
C PRO A 667 -2.29 -21.24 2.41
N VAL A 668 -2.47 -20.18 3.21
CA VAL A 668 -1.35 -19.46 3.83
C VAL A 668 -0.60 -20.33 4.83
N VAL A 669 -1.31 -21.08 5.67
CA VAL A 669 -0.69 -22.02 6.61
C VAL A 669 0.08 -23.12 5.85
N PHE A 670 -0.51 -23.71 4.81
CA PHE A 670 0.18 -24.73 4.00
C PHE A 670 1.40 -24.16 3.26
N ALA A 671 1.31 -22.94 2.72
CA ALA A 671 2.47 -22.26 2.12
C ALA A 671 3.57 -22.02 3.16
N GLY A 672 3.19 -21.54 4.36
CA GLY A 672 4.11 -21.36 5.47
C GLY A 672 4.78 -22.66 5.91
N MET A 673 4.02 -23.77 6.02
CA MET A 673 4.57 -25.07 6.35
C MET A 673 5.56 -25.56 5.29
N LEU A 674 5.24 -25.39 4.01
CA LEU A 674 6.12 -25.80 2.91
C LEU A 674 7.43 -24.99 2.93
N PHE A 675 7.33 -23.68 3.14
CA PHE A 675 8.49 -22.79 3.32
C PHE A 675 9.33 -23.22 4.54
N ALA A 676 8.70 -23.43 5.69
CA ALA A 676 9.35 -23.78 6.95
C ALA A 676 10.12 -25.10 6.88
N LEU A 677 9.56 -26.13 6.22
CA LEU A 677 10.19 -27.43 6.01
C LEU A 677 11.51 -27.31 5.24
N GLU A 678 11.55 -26.50 4.20
CA GLU A 678 12.74 -26.29 3.39
C GLU A 678 13.72 -25.33 4.06
N PHE A 679 13.19 -24.28 4.73
CA PHE A 679 14.02 -23.27 5.41
C PHE A 679 14.75 -23.86 6.64
N ARG A 680 14.18 -24.86 7.32
CA ARG A 680 14.80 -25.56 8.45
C ARG A 680 16.11 -26.24 8.08
N VAL A 681 16.23 -26.76 6.85
CA VAL A 681 17.36 -27.56 6.38
C VAL A 681 18.26 -26.84 5.38
N VAL A 682 17.96 -25.57 5.08
CA VAL A 682 18.72 -24.81 4.09
C VAL A 682 20.15 -24.51 4.58
N ALA A 683 21.14 -24.67 3.69
CA ALA A 683 22.53 -24.39 4.00
C ALA A 683 22.84 -22.91 4.19
N SER A 684 22.08 -22.03 3.52
CA SER A 684 22.22 -20.57 3.59
C SER A 684 20.87 -19.88 3.78
N PRO A 685 20.45 -19.62 5.03
CA PRO A 685 19.21 -18.90 5.33
C PRO A 685 19.12 -17.53 4.64
N SER A 686 20.24 -16.80 4.57
CA SER A 686 20.29 -15.49 3.90
C SER A 686 20.01 -15.58 2.41
N ALA A 687 20.56 -16.58 1.70
CA ALA A 687 20.31 -16.77 0.28
C ALA A 687 18.82 -17.17 0.01
N ALA A 688 18.25 -18.01 0.87
CA ALA A 688 16.84 -18.40 0.80
C ALA A 688 15.94 -17.19 1.00
N LEU A 689 16.18 -16.38 2.02
CA LEU A 689 15.42 -15.17 2.32
C LEU A 689 15.57 -14.12 1.20
N GLY A 690 16.79 -13.93 0.67
CA GLY A 690 17.03 -13.04 -0.47
C GLY A 690 16.26 -13.47 -1.72
N ALA A 691 16.27 -14.77 -2.05
CA ALA A 691 15.48 -15.32 -3.15
C ALA A 691 13.97 -15.13 -2.94
N ASN A 692 13.50 -15.29 -1.70
CA ASN A 692 12.10 -15.08 -1.33
C ASN A 692 11.69 -13.60 -1.50
N MET A 693 12.52 -12.65 -1.07
CA MET A 693 12.27 -11.21 -1.27
C MET A 693 12.23 -10.81 -2.75
N LEU A 694 13.17 -11.31 -3.56
CA LEU A 694 13.13 -11.08 -5.02
C LEU A 694 11.89 -11.70 -5.66
N GLY A 695 11.47 -12.87 -5.16
CA GLY A 695 10.21 -13.49 -5.55
C GLY A 695 9.02 -12.61 -5.21
N ALA A 696 8.97 -12.04 -4.01
CA ALA A 696 7.92 -11.12 -3.59
C ALA A 696 7.85 -9.89 -4.53
N VAL A 697 9.00 -9.33 -4.94
CA VAL A 697 9.04 -8.26 -5.97
C VAL A 697 8.38 -8.72 -7.27
N ALA A 698 8.69 -9.92 -7.74
CA ALA A 698 8.07 -10.47 -8.95
C ALA A 698 6.55 -10.67 -8.77
N GLY A 699 6.11 -11.19 -7.62
CA GLY A 699 4.69 -11.35 -7.26
C GLY A 699 3.94 -10.01 -7.28
N GLY A 700 4.53 -8.94 -6.72
CA GLY A 700 3.95 -7.61 -6.74
C GLY A 700 3.85 -7.00 -8.15
N LEU A 701 4.80 -7.32 -9.04
CA LEU A 701 4.67 -6.94 -10.44
C LEU A 701 3.57 -7.76 -11.16
N MET A 702 3.41 -9.05 -10.79
CA MET A 702 2.34 -9.91 -11.34
C MET A 702 0.95 -9.50 -10.86
N GLU A 703 0.80 -8.81 -9.73
CA GLU A 703 -0.48 -8.25 -9.27
C GLU A 703 -1.17 -7.41 -10.36
N ASN A 704 -0.39 -6.72 -11.21
CA ASN A 704 -0.92 -5.93 -12.31
C ASN A 704 -1.71 -6.76 -13.35
N LEU A 705 -1.61 -8.08 -13.33
CA LEU A 705 -2.44 -8.96 -14.16
C LEU A 705 -3.94 -8.87 -13.77
N SER A 706 -4.26 -8.41 -12.57
CA SER A 706 -5.62 -8.14 -12.14
C SER A 706 -6.31 -7.04 -12.97
N LEU A 707 -5.54 -6.11 -13.53
CA LEU A 707 -6.04 -5.08 -14.45
C LEU A 707 -6.60 -5.68 -15.76
N LEU A 708 -6.05 -6.82 -16.18
CA LEU A 708 -6.49 -7.56 -17.38
C LEU A 708 -7.64 -8.51 -17.06
N PHE A 709 -7.44 -9.37 -16.07
CA PHE A 709 -8.23 -10.58 -15.85
C PHE A 709 -9.18 -10.48 -14.65
N GLY A 710 -9.06 -9.44 -13.83
CA GLY A 710 -9.78 -9.29 -12.57
C GLY A 710 -9.01 -9.85 -11.37
N MET A 711 -9.51 -9.55 -10.18
CA MET A 711 -8.86 -9.92 -8.92
C MET A 711 -8.85 -11.44 -8.69
N ARG A 712 -9.93 -12.15 -9.05
CA ARG A 712 -10.01 -13.61 -8.92
C ARG A 712 -8.91 -14.34 -9.67
N ALA A 713 -8.52 -13.83 -10.84
CA ALA A 713 -7.51 -14.45 -11.68
C ALA A 713 -6.14 -14.53 -11.00
N LEU A 714 -5.84 -13.63 -10.05
CA LEU A 714 -4.58 -13.70 -9.30
C LEU A 714 -4.45 -14.99 -8.48
N LEU A 715 -5.54 -15.64 -8.08
CA LEU A 715 -5.48 -16.96 -7.44
C LEU A 715 -4.97 -18.04 -8.41
N LEU A 716 -5.36 -17.96 -9.70
CA LEU A 716 -4.83 -18.87 -10.74
C LEU A 716 -3.35 -18.63 -11.00
N VAL A 717 -2.93 -17.35 -10.99
CA VAL A 717 -1.51 -16.99 -11.08
C VAL A 717 -0.74 -17.53 -9.86
N ALA A 718 -1.28 -17.39 -8.65
CA ALA A 718 -0.68 -17.94 -7.43
C ALA A 718 -0.57 -19.49 -7.50
N ILE A 719 -1.61 -20.20 -7.96
CA ILE A 719 -1.57 -21.64 -8.19
C ILE A 719 -0.42 -21.99 -9.14
N SER A 720 -0.30 -21.27 -10.27
CA SER A 720 0.75 -21.52 -11.25
C SER A 720 2.15 -21.31 -10.65
N VAL A 721 2.33 -20.26 -9.85
CA VAL A 721 3.59 -19.96 -9.16
C VAL A 721 3.92 -21.03 -8.11
N TYR A 722 2.95 -21.52 -7.34
CA TYR A 722 3.17 -22.60 -6.38
C TYR A 722 3.41 -23.97 -7.06
N CYS A 723 2.86 -24.20 -8.23
CA CYS A 723 3.25 -25.35 -9.06
C CYS A 723 4.72 -25.27 -9.49
N LEU A 724 5.22 -24.07 -9.85
CA LEU A 724 6.65 -23.85 -10.13
C LEU A 724 7.52 -24.13 -8.88
N ALA A 725 7.06 -23.74 -7.69
CA ALA A 725 7.73 -24.08 -6.44
C ALA A 725 7.82 -25.62 -6.26
N GLY A 726 6.73 -26.36 -6.54
CA GLY A 726 6.70 -27.81 -6.52
C GLY A 726 7.71 -28.46 -7.49
N ILE A 727 7.84 -27.91 -8.71
CA ILE A 727 8.85 -28.35 -9.68
C ILE A 727 10.27 -28.06 -9.16
N GLY A 728 10.49 -26.92 -8.52
CA GLY A 728 11.77 -26.57 -7.88
C GLY A 728 12.18 -27.59 -6.80
N LEU A 729 11.23 -27.98 -5.95
CA LEU A 729 11.43 -29.04 -4.94
C LEU A 729 11.83 -30.36 -5.57
N TRP A 730 11.11 -30.79 -6.59
CA TRP A 730 11.36 -32.09 -7.25
C TRP A 730 12.73 -32.15 -7.93
N ARG A 731 13.17 -31.06 -8.58
CA ARG A 731 14.50 -30.96 -9.19
C ARG A 731 15.61 -30.97 -8.14
N GLY A 732 15.46 -30.23 -7.03
CA GLY A 732 16.40 -30.22 -5.92
C GLY A 732 16.57 -31.61 -5.30
N TRP A 733 15.49 -32.35 -5.11
CA TRP A 733 15.50 -33.71 -4.59
C TRP A 733 16.24 -34.70 -5.51
N ARG A 734 15.99 -34.65 -6.86
CA ARG A 734 16.71 -35.47 -7.83
C ARG A 734 18.22 -35.15 -7.86
N ALA A 735 18.61 -33.90 -7.76
CA ALA A 735 20.00 -33.50 -7.71
C ALA A 735 20.70 -34.03 -6.43
N GLY A 736 20.00 -34.01 -5.28
CA GLY A 736 20.49 -34.56 -4.02
C GLY A 736 20.69 -36.07 -4.06
N ILE A 737 19.77 -36.83 -4.67
CA ILE A 737 19.90 -38.28 -4.86
C ILE A 737 21.09 -38.58 -5.79
N SER A 738 21.26 -37.84 -6.88
CA SER A 738 22.39 -38.02 -7.82
C SER A 738 23.76 -37.75 -7.19
N THR A 739 23.84 -36.92 -6.16
CA THR A 739 25.09 -36.65 -5.43
C THR A 739 25.39 -37.69 -4.34
N GLN A 740 24.36 -38.31 -3.72
CA GLN A 740 24.54 -39.42 -2.78
C GLN A 740 24.95 -40.71 -3.50
N ASP A 741 24.43 -41.01 -4.69
CA ASP A 741 24.82 -42.15 -5.48
C ASP A 741 26.23 -42.05 -6.11
N LYS A 742 26.83 -40.87 -6.12
CA LYS A 742 28.20 -40.61 -6.62
C LYS A 742 29.24 -40.46 -5.54
N ALA A 743 28.90 -40.56 -4.25
CA ALA A 743 29.88 -40.62 -3.18
C ALA A 743 30.52 -42.03 -3.23
N PRO A 744 31.83 -42.18 -3.49
CA PRO A 744 32.49 -43.45 -3.40
C PRO A 744 32.33 -44.00 -1.98
N ALA A 745 31.99 -45.28 -1.85
CA ALA A 745 31.94 -45.98 -0.57
C ALA A 745 33.20 -45.68 0.19
N ALA A 746 33.10 -44.88 1.26
CA ALA A 746 34.27 -44.59 2.11
C ALA A 746 34.67 -45.87 2.80
N ASP A 747 35.82 -46.36 2.40
CA ASP A 747 36.57 -47.48 3.00
C ASP A 747 36.79 -47.16 4.49
N HIS A 748 36.12 -47.88 5.38
CA HIS A 748 36.28 -47.76 6.81
C HIS A 748 37.57 -48.42 7.26
N SER A 749 38.74 -47.93 6.82
CA SER A 749 40.02 -48.29 7.42
C SER A 749 40.94 -47.08 7.40
N SER A 750 41.32 -46.65 8.62
CA SER A 750 42.40 -45.72 8.95
C SER A 750 42.12 -44.21 8.70
N VAL A 751 41.55 -43.53 9.67
CA VAL A 751 41.87 -42.15 9.95
C VAL A 751 42.50 -42.11 11.33
N VAL A 752 43.83 -42.34 11.34
CA VAL A 752 44.73 -41.88 12.43
C VAL A 752 44.89 -40.37 12.30
N LEU A 753 44.47 -39.65 13.31
CA LEU A 753 44.65 -38.22 13.46
C LEU A 753 46.11 -37.85 13.36
N SER A 754 46.57 -37.28 12.26
CA SER A 754 47.85 -36.58 12.18
C SER A 754 47.60 -35.06 12.37
N ASN A 755 47.81 -34.60 13.58
CA ASN A 755 47.86 -33.20 13.93
C ASN A 755 49.31 -32.68 13.66
N PRO A 756 49.54 -31.73 12.71
CA PRO A 756 50.91 -31.30 12.34
C PRO A 756 51.57 -30.35 13.36
N ALA A 757 50.99 -30.05 14.51
CA ALA A 757 51.46 -29.02 15.44
C ALA A 757 52.36 -29.54 16.59
N LEU A 758 52.81 -30.83 16.58
CA LEU A 758 53.68 -31.40 17.66
C LEU A 758 54.90 -32.12 17.13
N ARG A 759 55.54 -31.62 16.06
CA ARG A 759 56.92 -32.01 15.70
C ARG A 759 57.86 -30.80 15.75
N HIS A 760 58.32 -30.48 16.96
CA HIS A 760 59.64 -29.86 17.23
C HIS A 760 59.78 -29.74 18.73
N ARG A 761 60.37 -30.79 19.34
CA ARG A 761 61.26 -30.81 20.48
C ARG A 761 61.35 -32.22 21.04
N SER A 762 62.22 -33.03 20.45
CA SER A 762 62.78 -34.17 21.12
C SER A 762 64.25 -34.27 20.63
N GLY A 763 65.16 -33.84 21.47
CA GLY A 763 66.55 -33.92 21.22
C GLY A 763 67.32 -33.13 22.27
N GLU A 764 67.45 -33.72 23.48
CA GLU A 764 68.75 -33.69 24.21
C GLU A 764 68.56 -34.45 25.52
N ARG A 765 69.37 -35.49 25.64
CA ARG A 765 69.60 -36.28 26.86
C ARG A 765 70.39 -35.47 27.83
N GLY A 766 70.05 -35.56 29.10
CA GLY A 766 70.89 -35.10 30.23
C GLY A 766 70.40 -35.83 31.47
N GLU A 767 71.19 -36.88 31.86
CA GLU A 767 71.08 -37.53 33.15
C GLU A 767 71.33 -36.49 34.27
N PHE A 768 70.64 -36.57 35.41
CA PHE A 768 71.26 -36.75 36.71
C PHE A 768 70.22 -36.80 37.86
N THR A 769 70.54 -37.57 38.82
CA THR A 769 70.07 -38.18 40.05
C THR A 769 69.48 -37.21 41.11
N PRO A 770 68.86 -37.77 42.19
CA PRO A 770 67.91 -37.00 43.02
C PRO A 770 68.50 -36.46 44.31
N GLY A 771 67.93 -35.45 44.87
CA GLY A 771 68.33 -34.88 46.16
C GLY A 771 67.23 -34.11 46.84
N SER A 772 66.59 -34.74 47.77
CA SER A 772 66.20 -34.41 49.13
C SER A 772 65.69 -32.99 49.51
N LEU A 773 64.49 -33.00 50.14
CA LEU A 773 64.08 -32.29 51.35
C LEU A 773 64.07 -30.75 51.43
N GLY A 774 62.93 -30.25 51.88
CA GLY A 774 62.89 -28.97 52.59
C GLY A 774 61.52 -28.27 52.59
N SER A 775 60.65 -28.66 53.50
CA SER A 775 59.60 -27.93 54.23
C SER A 775 59.74 -26.41 54.26
N SER A 776 58.63 -25.71 54.08
CA SER A 776 57.94 -24.91 55.14
C SER A 776 57.05 -23.83 54.50
N THR A 777 55.86 -23.85 54.90
CA THR A 777 54.92 -22.75 55.01
C THR A 777 55.44 -21.63 55.93
N PRO A 778 54.85 -20.43 55.98
CA PRO A 778 53.50 -20.13 55.83
C PRO A 778 53.06 -19.28 54.63
#